data_f3c4c2776922215cd1355af5dc322969
#
_entry.id   f3c4c2776922215cd1355af5dc322969
#
_cell.length_a   1.000
_cell.length_b   1.000
_cell.length_c   1.000
_cell.angle_alpha   90.00
_cell.angle_beta   90.00
_cell.angle_gamma   90.00
#
_symmetry.space_group_name_H-M   'P 1'
#
loop_
_entity.id
_entity.type
_entity.pdbx_description
1 polymer ?
#
loop_
_entity_poly.entity_id
_entity_poly.type
_entity_poly.pdbx_seq_one_letter_code
_entity_poly.pdbx_strand_id
1 'polypeptide(L)'
;MRTAWLTLAIALFVASSSCSRGQEWADLGFEAGTVGDAPRGWFVPTPGWKAELTEERAAAGSRAVKLFKSGESTAPFGNVMHSGPAAAFASRHVTLTAKILVVGEGRGQMWLRVDREGGGMGAFDNMHDRPILAGDWQDATIEADVEADAATLNIGFMSTGGGATLFIDDVKIKVSGDKWRMQEPSPARTLSLRGAANLAAAAKLLSYVRFFHPSDQAVGVASWDHFAVDLMERCEPAADAEDLANRLSSAFAEIAPTVDIWVGTPKQAPPRHAVPSGASAVAMWRHFGAGSIGSASPRGRYRSTIEKTPLESFPGGLDAAFVVKDLGAGVSCRVPIAVFADDSGTLPHGSTPEAWASKADLPRLSAQNRSTRLAGVAIGWGVFQHFYPYFDVVQTDWEAALPAALVKAAEDTDELAYLLTLREMVAKLYDGHGNVTNTALQARSFLPLAVEWAGNDLAVVGKHASVPDSVSIGDAIVSIDGRPIEDCYDDVSKWISAATDGWRRRVSGRALIADLPTKDPAQLVFRKPDGQTVTVDLARVTDVTPNTATSTRPENGAELAPGVVYFDLSGAETDALTEVMPKLTAPKAIIFDLRGYPGSAGKELMEHLIDEPATSARWRVPIVRRPDRVDLEWQESGRWQLRPQKPRLNAKIAFLADGRAISYAESVMGIVEYYRLGEIVGSTTAGTNGNVNPFMLPGGYIVTWTGMQVLKHDGLQHHGIGIGPTVPVTPTAKGIAEGRDEVLEKAVEVMKAKIAAGSVGQE
;
A
#
# COMPACT_ATOMS: atom_id res chain seq x y z
N MET A 1 7.30 5.79 11.54
CA MET A 1 8.51 5.61 10.70
C MET A 1 8.30 5.00 9.29
N ARG A 2 7.12 4.52 8.88
CA ARG A 2 6.95 3.83 7.58
C ARG A 2 6.15 4.60 6.53
N THR A 3 5.41 5.61 6.89
CA THR A 3 4.58 6.42 5.97
C THR A 3 5.27 7.68 5.46
N ALA A 4 6.27 8.19 6.16
CA ALA A 4 7.11 9.30 5.70
C ALA A 4 7.92 8.95 4.44
N TRP A 5 8.14 7.66 4.16
CA TRP A 5 8.94 7.19 3.03
C TRP A 5 8.21 7.24 1.68
N LEU A 6 6.88 7.18 1.66
CA LEU A 6 6.15 7.35 0.39
C LEU A 6 6.07 8.83 -0.03
N THR A 7 6.08 9.74 0.93
CA THR A 7 6.06 11.18 0.66
C THR A 7 7.47 11.74 0.38
N LEU A 8 8.51 11.11 0.93
CA LEU A 8 9.89 11.56 0.74
C LEU A 8 10.45 11.19 -0.65
N ALA A 9 9.89 10.19 -1.34
CA ALA A 9 10.22 9.91 -2.73
C ALA A 9 9.82 11.04 -3.68
N ILE A 10 8.90 11.92 -3.26
CA ILE A 10 8.39 13.04 -4.06
C ILE A 10 9.18 14.34 -3.81
N ALA A 11 9.83 14.51 -2.66
CA ALA A 11 10.56 15.74 -2.33
C ALA A 11 11.97 15.86 -2.93
N LEU A 12 12.49 14.84 -3.60
CA LEU A 12 13.78 14.86 -4.32
C LEU A 12 13.69 15.40 -5.77
N PHE A 13 12.59 16.07 -6.13
CA PHE A 13 12.27 16.33 -7.55
C PHE A 13 12.31 17.77 -8.01
N VAL A 14 12.93 18.72 -7.31
CA VAL A 14 13.13 20.05 -7.87
C VAL A 14 14.60 20.46 -7.80
N ALA A 15 15.37 19.87 -8.70
CA ALA A 15 16.59 20.48 -9.23
C ALA A 15 16.76 20.02 -10.68
N SER A 16 15.84 20.43 -11.55
CA SER A 16 16.08 20.41 -12.99
C SER A 16 16.93 21.62 -13.36
N SER A 17 18.21 21.49 -13.21
CA SER A 17 19.18 22.32 -13.92
C SER A 17 19.81 21.50 -15.02
N SER A 18 19.50 21.89 -16.25
CA SER A 18 20.21 21.64 -17.49
C SER A 18 21.55 20.90 -17.33
N CYS A 19 21.56 19.59 -17.43
CA CYS A 19 22.77 18.82 -17.66
C CYS A 19 22.82 18.41 -19.12
N SER A 20 23.68 19.07 -19.85
CA SER A 20 23.99 18.83 -21.25
C SER A 20 24.87 17.59 -21.36
N ARG A 21 24.51 16.71 -22.32
CA ARG A 21 25.30 15.65 -22.95
C ARG A 21 25.62 14.42 -22.09
N GLY A 22 25.17 13.28 -22.58
CA GLY A 22 25.40 11.90 -22.17
C GLY A 22 26.59 11.64 -21.26
N GLN A 23 26.31 11.47 -19.96
CA GLN A 23 27.28 10.88 -19.05
C GLN A 23 27.24 9.36 -19.25
N GLU A 24 28.33 8.82 -19.75
CA GLU A 24 28.51 7.37 -19.85
C GLU A 24 28.65 6.75 -18.44
N TRP A 25 28.22 5.48 -18.31
CA TRP A 25 28.39 4.66 -17.11
C TRP A 25 29.88 4.30 -16.93
N ALA A 26 30.70 5.28 -16.56
CA ALA A 26 32.15 5.14 -16.44
C ALA A 26 32.52 5.04 -14.95
N ASP A 27 33.58 4.24 -14.69
CA ASP A 27 34.26 4.11 -13.39
C ASP A 27 33.34 3.76 -12.21
N LEU A 28 32.49 2.72 -12.38
CA LEU A 28 31.69 2.16 -11.29
C LEU A 28 32.58 1.43 -10.25
N GLY A 29 33.82 1.09 -10.58
CA GLY A 29 34.80 0.48 -9.68
C GLY A 29 35.61 1.48 -8.85
N PHE A 30 35.43 2.80 -9.06
CA PHE A 30 36.04 3.89 -8.28
C PHE A 30 37.60 3.98 -8.35
N GLU A 31 38.21 3.37 -9.34
CA GLU A 31 39.67 3.35 -9.46
C GLU A 31 40.28 4.64 -10.09
N ALA A 32 39.42 5.46 -10.73
CA ALA A 32 39.87 6.72 -11.37
C ALA A 32 39.58 7.94 -10.49
N GLY A 33 40.50 8.90 -10.48
CA GLY A 33 40.37 10.16 -9.75
C GLY A 33 41.43 10.36 -8.66
N THR A 34 41.24 11.38 -7.82
CA THR A 34 42.17 11.73 -6.73
C THR A 34 41.53 11.37 -5.40
N VAL A 35 42.27 10.76 -4.50
CA VAL A 35 41.83 10.49 -3.13
C VAL A 35 41.43 11.80 -2.43
N GLY A 36 40.26 11.79 -1.76
CA GLY A 36 39.65 12.96 -1.14
C GLY A 36 38.69 13.76 -2.04
N ASP A 37 38.70 13.52 -3.36
CA ASP A 37 37.75 14.12 -4.28
C ASP A 37 36.48 13.29 -4.40
N ALA A 38 35.38 13.92 -4.85
CA ALA A 38 34.15 13.22 -5.16
C ALA A 38 34.36 12.24 -6.36
N PRO A 39 33.77 11.03 -6.32
CA PRO A 39 33.90 10.09 -7.44
C PRO A 39 33.25 10.66 -8.70
N ARG A 40 33.88 10.44 -9.83
CA ARG A 40 33.49 11.04 -11.12
C ARG A 40 32.08 10.57 -11.53
N GLY A 41 31.20 11.53 -11.82
CA GLY A 41 29.81 11.25 -12.23
C GLY A 41 28.85 10.99 -11.07
N TRP A 42 29.34 10.88 -9.86
CA TRP A 42 28.52 10.73 -8.66
C TRP A 42 28.34 12.08 -7.95
N PHE A 43 27.21 12.23 -7.27
CA PHE A 43 26.93 13.44 -6.50
C PHE A 43 26.15 13.11 -5.21
N VAL A 44 26.25 14.01 -4.23
CA VAL A 44 25.58 13.90 -2.93
C VAL A 44 24.48 14.94 -2.85
N PRO A 45 23.19 14.57 -3.03
CA PRO A 45 22.08 15.52 -2.96
C PRO A 45 21.70 15.90 -1.53
N THR A 46 22.20 15.19 -0.51
CA THR A 46 21.78 15.37 0.88
C THR A 46 22.69 16.38 1.60
N PRO A 47 22.19 17.54 2.07
CA PRO A 47 22.98 18.51 2.82
C PRO A 47 23.63 17.91 4.06
N GLY A 48 24.88 18.35 4.37
CA GLY A 48 25.64 17.87 5.52
C GLY A 48 26.26 16.48 5.36
N TRP A 49 26.20 15.90 4.16
CA TRP A 49 26.87 14.66 3.81
C TRP A 49 27.92 14.89 2.72
N LYS A 50 28.91 14.03 2.67
CA LYS A 50 30.00 14.06 1.68
C LYS A 50 30.33 12.65 1.22
N ALA A 51 30.70 12.51 -0.06
CA ALA A 51 31.27 11.30 -0.62
C ALA A 51 32.65 11.63 -1.23
N GLU A 52 33.64 10.81 -0.96
CA GLU A 52 35.01 10.99 -1.46
C GLU A 52 35.65 9.64 -1.78
N LEU A 53 36.58 9.64 -2.73
CA LEU A 53 37.44 8.51 -3.01
C LEU A 53 38.44 8.32 -1.86
N THR A 54 38.66 7.06 -1.46
CA THR A 54 39.52 6.71 -0.34
C THR A 54 40.28 5.42 -0.61
N GLU A 55 41.51 5.34 -0.08
CA GLU A 55 42.33 4.13 0.00
C GLU A 55 42.30 3.52 1.42
N GLU A 56 41.50 4.09 2.34
CA GLU A 56 41.37 3.61 3.72
C GLU A 56 40.84 2.17 3.79
N ARG A 57 39.88 1.84 2.94
CA ARG A 57 39.27 0.50 2.83
C ARG A 57 38.81 0.29 1.39
N ALA A 58 39.25 -0.75 0.74
CA ALA A 58 38.79 -1.20 -0.55
C ALA A 58 38.43 -2.68 -0.50
N ALA A 59 37.37 -3.09 -1.20
CA ALA A 59 36.97 -4.48 -1.33
C ALA A 59 37.55 -5.12 -2.59
N ALA A 60 37.81 -4.31 -3.63
CA ALA A 60 38.44 -4.68 -4.87
C ALA A 60 39.36 -3.53 -5.32
N GLY A 61 40.45 -3.84 -6.06
CA GLY A 61 41.39 -2.82 -6.49
C GLY A 61 42.08 -2.11 -5.35
N SER A 62 42.20 -0.78 -5.44
CA SER A 62 42.92 0.06 -4.46
C SER A 62 42.08 1.14 -3.81
N ARG A 63 40.88 1.40 -4.33
CA ARG A 63 40.03 2.52 -3.88
C ARG A 63 38.58 2.12 -3.68
N ALA A 64 37.92 2.90 -2.84
CA ALA A 64 36.47 2.81 -2.61
C ALA A 64 35.89 4.21 -2.44
N VAL A 65 34.57 4.33 -2.40
CA VAL A 65 33.85 5.56 -2.01
C VAL A 65 33.54 5.50 -0.54
N LYS A 66 33.86 6.58 0.19
CA LYS A 66 33.46 6.81 1.57
C LYS A 66 32.34 7.84 1.62
N LEU A 67 31.12 7.43 1.98
CA LEU A 67 29.97 8.31 2.25
C LEU A 67 29.87 8.54 3.76
N PHE A 68 29.93 9.79 4.21
CA PHE A 68 29.95 10.12 5.62
C PHE A 68 29.29 11.47 5.91
N LYS A 69 28.88 11.67 7.17
CA LYS A 69 28.32 12.93 7.64
C LYS A 69 29.46 13.93 7.86
N SER A 70 29.46 15.05 7.14
CA SER A 70 30.54 16.06 7.15
C SER A 70 30.19 17.32 7.95
N GLY A 71 28.97 17.42 8.49
CA GLY A 71 28.49 18.55 9.26
C GLY A 71 27.18 18.24 9.94
N GLU A 72 26.55 19.24 10.55
CA GLU A 72 25.20 19.10 11.08
C GLU A 72 24.23 18.89 9.92
N SER A 73 23.41 17.86 10.03
CA SER A 73 22.36 17.56 9.05
C SER A 73 21.13 17.05 9.79
N THR A 74 19.99 17.65 9.50
CA THR A 74 18.67 17.20 9.95
C THR A 74 18.06 16.18 9.00
N ALA A 75 18.73 15.87 7.88
CA ALA A 75 18.28 14.89 6.92
C ALA A 75 18.26 13.49 7.55
N PRO A 76 17.18 12.71 7.36
CA PRO A 76 17.03 11.38 7.95
C PRO A 76 17.98 10.32 7.34
N PHE A 77 18.69 10.68 6.26
CA PHE A 77 19.67 9.81 5.57
C PHE A 77 20.73 10.60 4.82
N GLY A 78 21.88 9.98 4.58
CA GLY A 78 22.87 10.45 3.61
C GLY A 78 22.73 9.65 2.32
N ASN A 79 22.94 10.30 1.16
CA ASN A 79 22.81 9.63 -0.14
C ASN A 79 23.95 10.07 -1.08
N VAL A 80 24.56 9.11 -1.78
CA VAL A 80 25.42 9.33 -2.94
C VAL A 80 24.82 8.61 -4.12
N MET A 81 24.73 9.25 -5.29
CA MET A 81 24.05 8.70 -6.45
C MET A 81 24.71 9.05 -7.78
N HIS A 82 24.43 8.22 -8.77
CA HIS A 82 24.78 8.39 -10.17
C HIS A 82 23.51 8.32 -11.02
N SER A 83 23.41 9.15 -12.04
CA SER A 83 22.32 9.15 -13.01
C SER A 83 22.87 9.09 -14.42
N GLY A 84 22.32 8.23 -15.26
CA GLY A 84 22.74 8.09 -16.64
C GLY A 84 21.58 7.72 -17.57
N PRO A 85 21.78 7.82 -18.90
CA PRO A 85 20.76 7.44 -19.88
C PRO A 85 20.42 5.95 -19.78
N ALA A 86 19.14 5.62 -19.82
CA ALA A 86 18.68 4.24 -19.69
C ALA A 86 18.61 3.46 -21.03
N ALA A 87 18.89 4.11 -22.16
CA ALA A 87 18.71 3.51 -23.51
C ALA A 87 19.42 2.15 -23.71
N ALA A 88 20.60 1.96 -23.11
CA ALA A 88 21.35 0.69 -23.18
C ALA A 88 20.68 -0.45 -22.39
N PHE A 89 19.84 -0.11 -21.43
CA PHE A 89 19.17 -1.03 -20.51
C PHE A 89 17.69 -1.25 -20.87
N ALA A 90 17.11 -0.39 -21.72
CA ALA A 90 15.69 -0.41 -22.07
C ALA A 90 15.25 -1.78 -22.59
N SER A 91 14.13 -2.27 -22.05
CA SER A 91 13.58 -3.62 -22.30
C SER A 91 14.53 -4.75 -21.92
N ARG A 92 15.36 -4.58 -20.89
CA ARG A 92 16.29 -5.61 -20.42
C ARG A 92 16.22 -5.78 -18.92
N HIS A 93 16.57 -6.98 -18.48
CA HIS A 93 16.80 -7.26 -17.07
C HIS A 93 18.21 -6.79 -16.69
N VAL A 94 18.30 -6.03 -15.60
CA VAL A 94 19.58 -5.57 -15.04
C VAL A 94 19.77 -6.12 -13.64
N THR A 95 20.99 -6.53 -13.34
CA THR A 95 21.44 -6.87 -12.00
C THR A 95 22.48 -5.85 -11.58
N LEU A 96 22.14 -5.03 -10.60
CA LEU A 96 23.08 -4.12 -9.94
C LEU A 96 23.67 -4.82 -8.73
N THR A 97 25.00 -4.90 -8.66
CA THR A 97 25.73 -5.47 -7.51
C THR A 97 26.74 -4.45 -6.97
N ALA A 98 27.01 -4.51 -5.69
CA ALA A 98 28.05 -3.75 -5.04
C ALA A 98 28.52 -4.44 -3.76
N LYS A 99 29.72 -4.09 -3.29
CA LYS A 99 30.16 -4.38 -1.94
C LYS A 99 29.97 -3.15 -1.06
N ILE A 100 29.41 -3.36 0.14
CA ILE A 100 29.13 -2.29 1.09
C ILE A 100 29.66 -2.70 2.47
N LEU A 101 30.39 -1.77 3.10
CA LEU A 101 30.85 -1.88 4.48
C LEU A 101 30.25 -0.73 5.29
N VAL A 102 29.58 -1.06 6.38
CA VAL A 102 28.94 -0.09 7.27
C VAL A 102 29.73 0.05 8.55
N VAL A 103 30.12 1.26 8.90
CA VAL A 103 30.88 1.58 10.12
C VAL A 103 30.11 2.58 10.99
N GLY A 104 29.88 2.21 12.25
CA GLY A 104 29.12 3.02 13.20
C GLY A 104 27.66 2.61 13.31
N GLU A 105 26.86 3.40 14.02
CA GLU A 105 25.43 3.14 14.22
C GLU A 105 24.64 3.58 12.99
N GLY A 106 23.87 2.63 12.42
CA GLY A 106 23.06 2.87 11.24
C GLY A 106 23.02 1.67 10.29
N ARG A 107 22.60 1.92 9.05
CA ARG A 107 22.40 0.90 8.01
C ARG A 107 22.83 1.45 6.66
N GLY A 108 23.38 0.56 5.81
CA GLY A 108 23.64 0.84 4.41
C GLY A 108 22.50 0.28 3.54
N GLN A 109 22.13 1.01 2.49
CA GLN A 109 21.17 0.56 1.49
C GLN A 109 21.66 0.95 0.11
N MET A 110 21.63 0.01 -0.83
CA MET A 110 21.77 0.32 -2.26
C MET A 110 20.37 0.57 -2.83
N TRP A 111 20.27 1.38 -3.86
CA TRP A 111 19.00 1.60 -4.54
C TRP A 111 19.17 1.78 -6.05
N LEU A 112 18.11 1.42 -6.78
CA LEU A 112 17.99 1.58 -8.22
C LEU A 112 16.61 2.17 -8.52
N ARG A 113 16.55 3.15 -9.44
CA ARG A 113 15.32 3.76 -9.94
C ARG A 113 15.41 4.02 -11.43
N VAL A 114 14.35 3.66 -12.13
CA VAL A 114 14.14 4.01 -13.53
C VAL A 114 13.18 5.19 -13.62
N ASP A 115 13.56 6.25 -14.32
CA ASP A 115 12.66 7.33 -14.70
C ASP A 115 12.28 7.15 -16.18
N ARG A 116 10.99 7.30 -16.50
CA ARG A 116 10.42 7.01 -17.82
C ARG A 116 10.29 8.28 -18.67
N GLU A 117 10.26 8.14 -20.01
CA GLU A 117 9.93 9.22 -20.93
C GLU A 117 8.54 9.80 -20.61
N GLY A 118 8.41 11.11 -20.67
CA GLY A 118 7.17 11.80 -20.32
C GLY A 118 6.87 11.87 -18.82
N GLY A 119 7.83 11.52 -17.94
CA GLY A 119 7.71 11.55 -16.49
C GLY A 119 7.04 10.29 -15.92
N GLY A 120 7.31 9.99 -14.70
CA GLY A 120 6.86 8.78 -14.00
C GLY A 120 8.02 7.86 -13.66
N MET A 121 7.83 7.06 -12.62
CA MET A 121 8.83 6.13 -12.09
C MET A 121 8.52 4.73 -12.63
N GLY A 122 9.54 4.08 -13.17
CA GLY A 122 9.52 2.66 -13.51
C GLY A 122 9.96 1.80 -12.33
N ALA A 123 10.86 0.84 -12.60
CA ALA A 123 11.41 -0.02 -11.54
C ALA A 123 12.05 0.81 -10.43
N PHE A 124 11.79 0.42 -9.18
CA PHE A 124 12.38 1.02 -7.99
C PHE A 124 12.60 -0.02 -6.90
N ASP A 125 13.83 -0.12 -6.41
CA ASP A 125 14.19 -0.91 -5.24
C ASP A 125 15.24 -0.14 -4.44
N ASN A 126 15.07 -0.04 -3.13
CA ASN A 126 15.99 0.65 -2.23
C ASN A 126 16.48 -0.23 -1.08
N MET A 127 16.33 -1.53 -1.17
CA MET A 127 16.76 -2.51 -0.17
C MET A 127 16.30 -2.21 1.28
N HIS A 128 15.17 -1.51 1.47
CA HIS A 128 14.70 -1.14 2.81
C HIS A 128 14.31 -2.36 3.66
N ASP A 129 13.95 -3.46 3.02
CA ASP A 129 13.57 -4.74 3.62
C ASP A 129 14.79 -5.64 3.92
N ARG A 130 15.95 -5.35 3.28
CA ARG A 130 17.21 -6.09 3.40
C ARG A 130 18.43 -5.18 3.52
N PRO A 131 18.44 -4.23 4.47
CA PRO A 131 19.55 -3.29 4.63
C PRO A 131 20.83 -4.02 5.08
N ILE A 132 21.97 -3.48 4.68
CA ILE A 132 23.30 -3.90 5.14
C ILE A 132 23.54 -3.33 6.54
N LEU A 133 23.95 -4.19 7.45
CA LEU A 133 24.23 -3.83 8.84
C LEU A 133 25.74 -3.66 9.07
N ALA A 134 26.12 -3.02 10.18
CA ALA A 134 27.51 -2.87 10.58
C ALA A 134 28.22 -4.24 10.69
N GLY A 135 29.46 -4.33 10.18
CA GLY A 135 30.25 -5.57 10.13
C GLY A 135 31.30 -5.52 9.04
N ASP A 136 31.64 -6.66 8.48
CA ASP A 136 32.55 -6.79 7.36
C ASP A 136 31.90 -6.38 6.02
N TRP A 137 32.68 -6.40 4.92
CA TRP A 137 32.18 -6.19 3.58
C TRP A 137 31.06 -7.18 3.24
N GLN A 138 29.91 -6.68 2.79
CA GLN A 138 28.76 -7.47 2.42
C GLN A 138 28.36 -7.20 0.98
N ASP A 139 27.89 -8.24 0.29
CA ASP A 139 27.39 -8.13 -1.07
C ASP A 139 25.95 -7.59 -1.05
N ALA A 140 25.70 -6.59 -1.86
CA ALA A 140 24.38 -6.04 -2.13
C ALA A 140 23.96 -6.38 -3.56
N THR A 141 22.72 -6.77 -3.78
CA THR A 141 22.18 -7.09 -5.11
C THR A 141 20.78 -6.53 -5.25
N ILE A 142 20.51 -5.87 -6.39
CA ILE A 142 19.20 -5.47 -6.86
C ILE A 142 19.00 -6.03 -8.26
N GLU A 143 17.86 -6.65 -8.51
CA GLU A 143 17.43 -7.09 -9.83
C GLU A 143 16.22 -6.25 -10.25
N ALA A 144 16.23 -5.75 -11.48
CA ALA A 144 15.18 -4.91 -11.99
C ALA A 144 14.96 -5.11 -13.50
N ASP A 145 13.71 -5.07 -13.92
CA ASP A 145 13.34 -4.95 -15.32
C ASP A 145 13.24 -3.47 -15.69
N VAL A 146 14.02 -3.05 -16.68
CA VAL A 146 14.04 -1.66 -17.14
C VAL A 146 13.01 -1.48 -18.26
N GLU A 147 12.09 -0.54 -18.10
CA GLU A 147 11.01 -0.29 -19.05
C GLU A 147 11.51 0.09 -20.45
N ALA A 148 10.68 -0.19 -21.48
CA ALA A 148 11.02 0.11 -22.88
C ALA A 148 11.17 1.62 -23.14
N ASP A 149 10.41 2.44 -22.41
CA ASP A 149 10.42 3.90 -22.44
C ASP A 149 11.26 4.51 -21.30
N ALA A 150 12.22 3.76 -20.77
CA ALA A 150 13.12 4.25 -19.76
C ALA A 150 14.00 5.38 -20.32
N ALA A 151 13.93 6.54 -19.69
CA ALA A 151 14.75 7.70 -20.04
C ALA A 151 16.06 7.73 -19.24
N THR A 152 15.97 7.52 -17.93
CA THR A 152 17.12 7.61 -17.02
C THR A 152 17.13 6.42 -16.07
N LEU A 153 18.33 5.85 -15.88
CA LEU A 153 18.60 4.90 -14.81
C LEU A 153 19.37 5.62 -13.72
N ASN A 154 18.88 5.55 -12.50
CA ASN A 154 19.50 6.14 -11.32
C ASN A 154 19.91 5.02 -10.37
N ILE A 155 21.13 5.08 -9.86
CA ILE A 155 21.62 4.16 -8.82
C ILE A 155 22.23 4.95 -7.68
N GLY A 156 22.23 4.40 -6.49
CA GLY A 156 22.85 5.09 -5.36
C GLY A 156 22.94 4.25 -4.10
N PHE A 157 23.52 4.88 -3.08
CA PHE A 157 23.77 4.27 -1.78
C PHE A 157 23.33 5.24 -0.68
N MET A 158 22.63 4.72 0.31
CA MET A 158 22.11 5.52 1.42
C MET A 158 22.61 4.99 2.76
N SER A 159 23.03 5.92 3.63
CA SER A 159 23.20 5.67 5.06
C SER A 159 21.95 6.11 5.80
N THR A 160 21.32 5.20 6.55
CA THR A 160 20.05 5.44 7.26
C THR A 160 20.12 5.03 8.73
N GLY A 161 19.34 5.68 9.60
CA GLY A 161 19.10 5.23 10.98
C GLY A 161 20.24 5.41 11.97
N GLY A 162 21.07 6.48 11.87
CA GLY A 162 22.11 6.78 12.86
C GLY A 162 23.33 7.52 12.33
N GLY A 163 23.43 7.69 11.01
CA GLY A 163 24.54 8.44 10.41
C GLY A 163 25.84 7.64 10.26
N ALA A 164 25.74 6.33 10.04
CA ALA A 164 26.87 5.45 9.78
C ALA A 164 27.66 5.90 8.56
N THR A 165 28.98 5.72 8.58
CA THR A 165 29.84 5.85 7.42
C THR A 165 29.72 4.60 6.56
N LEU A 166 29.51 4.78 5.25
CA LEU A 166 29.53 3.69 4.28
C LEU A 166 30.83 3.72 3.48
N PHE A 167 31.45 2.55 3.29
CA PHE A 167 32.41 2.31 2.25
C PHE A 167 31.73 1.48 1.16
N ILE A 168 31.86 1.89 -0.09
CA ILE A 168 31.15 1.35 -1.24
C ILE A 168 32.17 1.02 -2.32
N ASP A 169 32.11 -0.17 -2.87
CA ASP A 169 33.09 -0.63 -3.85
C ASP A 169 32.50 -1.70 -4.78
N ASP A 170 33.23 -2.05 -5.84
CA ASP A 170 32.95 -3.11 -6.80
C ASP A 170 31.52 -3.02 -7.38
N VAL A 171 31.05 -1.80 -7.68
CA VAL A 171 29.74 -1.56 -8.27
C VAL A 171 29.73 -2.06 -9.71
N LYS A 172 28.75 -2.90 -10.05
CA LYS A 172 28.58 -3.47 -11.39
C LYS A 172 27.12 -3.44 -11.79
N ILE A 173 26.86 -3.07 -13.04
CA ILE A 173 25.58 -3.24 -13.70
C ILE A 173 25.75 -4.33 -14.77
N LYS A 174 25.14 -5.48 -14.53
CA LYS A 174 25.08 -6.56 -15.51
C LYS A 174 23.74 -6.51 -16.22
N VAL A 175 23.78 -6.49 -17.54
CA VAL A 175 22.61 -6.69 -18.38
C VAL A 175 22.54 -8.16 -18.73
N SER A 176 21.42 -8.79 -18.47
CA SER A 176 21.21 -10.22 -18.74
C SER A 176 20.06 -10.40 -19.73
N GLY A 177 20.21 -11.41 -20.61
CA GLY A 177 19.21 -11.82 -21.57
C GLY A 177 19.04 -10.92 -22.80
N ASP A 178 18.25 -11.40 -23.74
CA ASP A 178 17.74 -10.60 -24.83
C ASP A 178 16.70 -9.57 -24.34
N LYS A 179 16.37 -8.60 -25.21
CA LYS A 179 15.25 -7.71 -24.90
C LYS A 179 14.00 -8.56 -24.63
N TRP A 180 13.42 -8.39 -23.42
CA TRP A 180 12.19 -9.09 -23.11
C TRP A 180 11.05 -8.65 -24.06
N ARG A 181 10.20 -9.58 -24.39
CA ARG A 181 9.04 -9.34 -25.25
C ARG A 181 7.86 -8.89 -24.41
N MET A 182 7.08 -7.93 -24.90
CA MET A 182 5.74 -7.67 -24.36
C MET A 182 4.81 -8.79 -24.80
N GLN A 183 3.86 -9.13 -23.96
CA GLN A 183 2.74 -9.96 -24.33
C GLN A 183 1.94 -9.25 -25.43
N GLU A 184 1.53 -9.98 -26.45
CA GLU A 184 0.72 -9.44 -27.54
C GLU A 184 -0.64 -8.94 -26.98
N PRO A 185 -1.09 -7.75 -27.38
CA PRO A 185 -2.42 -7.26 -27.03
C PRO A 185 -3.50 -8.21 -27.53
N SER A 186 -4.57 -8.37 -26.78
CA SER A 186 -5.76 -9.05 -27.25
C SER A 186 -7.01 -8.22 -26.95
N PRO A 187 -7.97 -8.14 -27.92
CA PRO A 187 -9.10 -7.23 -27.80
C PRO A 187 -10.07 -7.65 -26.70
N ALA A 188 -10.78 -6.66 -26.19
CA ALA A 188 -11.94 -6.86 -25.33
C ALA A 188 -13.01 -7.68 -26.08
N ARG A 189 -13.66 -8.58 -25.35
CA ARG A 189 -14.83 -9.33 -25.86
C ARG A 189 -15.66 -9.83 -24.68
N THR A 190 -16.97 -9.88 -24.88
CA THR A 190 -17.94 -10.34 -23.89
C THR A 190 -17.71 -11.81 -23.53
N LEU A 191 -17.86 -12.15 -22.25
CA LEU A 191 -17.91 -13.53 -21.78
C LEU A 191 -19.30 -14.14 -22.00
N SER A 192 -19.34 -15.38 -22.50
CA SER A 192 -20.56 -16.17 -22.40
C SER A 192 -20.83 -16.52 -20.92
N LEU A 193 -22.09 -16.81 -20.58
CA LEU A 193 -22.43 -17.29 -19.23
C LEU A 193 -21.61 -18.53 -18.84
N ARG A 194 -21.42 -19.45 -19.82
CA ARG A 194 -20.59 -20.64 -19.61
C ARG A 194 -19.12 -20.26 -19.40
N GLY A 195 -18.57 -19.39 -20.22
CA GLY A 195 -17.18 -18.91 -20.10
C GLY A 195 -16.92 -18.23 -18.75
N ALA A 196 -17.84 -17.40 -18.29
CA ALA A 196 -17.74 -16.78 -16.96
C ALA A 196 -17.74 -17.81 -15.81
N ALA A 197 -18.60 -18.84 -15.90
CA ALA A 197 -18.64 -19.92 -14.92
C ALA A 197 -17.35 -20.77 -14.95
N ASN A 198 -16.82 -21.07 -16.15
CA ASN A 198 -15.58 -21.81 -16.33
C ASN A 198 -14.39 -21.06 -15.69
N LEU A 199 -14.28 -19.76 -15.98
CA LEU A 199 -13.22 -18.91 -15.43
C LEU A 199 -13.31 -18.77 -13.91
N ALA A 200 -14.52 -18.66 -13.36
CA ALA A 200 -14.71 -18.60 -11.90
C ALA A 200 -14.27 -19.93 -11.25
N ALA A 201 -14.59 -21.08 -11.84
CA ALA A 201 -14.14 -22.39 -11.36
C ALA A 201 -12.60 -22.51 -11.42
N ALA A 202 -11.99 -22.07 -12.54
CA ALA A 202 -10.54 -22.07 -12.70
C ALA A 202 -9.85 -21.15 -11.68
N ALA A 203 -10.39 -19.94 -11.42
CA ALA A 203 -9.86 -19.01 -10.44
C ALA A 203 -9.90 -19.57 -9.01
N LYS A 204 -10.97 -20.26 -8.63
CA LYS A 204 -11.08 -20.94 -7.31
C LYS A 204 -10.02 -22.02 -7.17
N LEU A 205 -9.88 -22.92 -8.15
CA LEU A 205 -8.87 -23.97 -8.08
C LEU A 205 -7.45 -23.41 -8.09
N LEU A 206 -7.17 -22.40 -8.92
CA LEU A 206 -5.89 -21.69 -8.92
C LEU A 206 -5.52 -21.19 -7.52
N SER A 207 -6.46 -20.56 -6.81
CA SER A 207 -6.20 -20.02 -5.48
C SER A 207 -5.95 -21.10 -4.43
N TYR A 208 -6.69 -22.21 -4.50
CA TYR A 208 -6.46 -23.35 -3.59
C TYR A 208 -5.09 -23.97 -3.81
N VAL A 209 -4.68 -24.20 -5.06
CA VAL A 209 -3.39 -24.82 -5.35
C VAL A 209 -2.24 -23.86 -5.05
N ARG A 210 -2.29 -22.63 -5.54
CA ARG A 210 -1.24 -21.62 -5.37
C ARG A 210 -0.88 -21.38 -3.91
N PHE A 211 -1.89 -21.30 -3.03
CA PHE A 211 -1.67 -20.89 -1.64
C PHE A 211 -1.61 -22.05 -0.67
N PHE A 212 -2.20 -23.20 -0.99
CA PHE A 212 -2.34 -24.25 0.00
C PHE A 212 -1.77 -25.62 -0.40
N HIS A 213 -1.40 -25.83 -1.67
CA HIS A 213 -0.78 -27.08 -2.08
C HIS A 213 0.75 -27.00 -1.92
N PRO A 214 1.36 -27.73 -0.95
CA PRO A 214 2.76 -27.54 -0.59
C PRO A 214 3.74 -28.46 -1.34
N SER A 215 3.36 -29.03 -2.51
CA SER A 215 4.26 -29.88 -3.28
C SER A 215 5.48 -29.10 -3.78
N ASP A 216 6.63 -29.77 -3.88
CA ASP A 216 7.86 -29.17 -4.40
C ASP A 216 7.66 -28.64 -5.83
N GLN A 217 6.81 -29.31 -6.64
CA GLN A 217 6.46 -28.88 -7.97
C GLN A 217 5.70 -27.55 -7.98
N ALA A 218 4.70 -27.37 -7.09
CA ALA A 218 3.93 -26.14 -7.00
C ALA A 218 4.76 -24.98 -6.42
N VAL A 219 5.60 -25.27 -5.42
CA VAL A 219 6.48 -24.29 -4.78
C VAL A 219 7.51 -23.73 -5.76
N GLY A 220 7.98 -24.55 -6.67
CA GLY A 220 8.97 -24.15 -7.68
C GLY A 220 8.43 -23.37 -8.86
N VAL A 221 7.10 -23.13 -8.98
CA VAL A 221 6.53 -22.32 -10.06
C VAL A 221 7.06 -20.88 -9.99
N ALA A 222 7.89 -20.52 -10.95
CA ALA A 222 8.58 -19.24 -10.98
C ALA A 222 7.64 -18.05 -11.25
N SER A 223 6.53 -18.26 -11.97
CA SER A 223 5.52 -17.24 -12.25
C SER A 223 4.10 -17.78 -12.26
N TRP A 224 3.45 -17.65 -11.12
CA TRP A 224 2.01 -17.94 -11.00
C TRP A 224 1.14 -17.00 -11.84
N ASP A 225 1.63 -15.82 -12.17
CA ASP A 225 0.90 -14.86 -12.99
C ASP A 225 0.77 -15.35 -14.43
N HIS A 226 1.87 -15.87 -15.02
CA HIS A 226 1.83 -16.48 -16.35
C HIS A 226 1.02 -17.78 -16.37
N PHE A 227 1.17 -18.60 -15.32
CA PHE A 227 0.33 -19.78 -15.17
C PHE A 227 -1.15 -19.44 -15.12
N ALA A 228 -1.52 -18.37 -14.41
CA ALA A 228 -2.91 -17.91 -14.34
C ALA A 228 -3.41 -17.43 -15.70
N VAL A 229 -2.60 -16.70 -16.49
CA VAL A 229 -2.95 -16.26 -17.84
C VAL A 229 -3.23 -17.46 -18.74
N ASP A 230 -2.32 -18.44 -18.79
CA ASP A 230 -2.49 -19.68 -19.56
C ASP A 230 -3.75 -20.46 -19.12
N LEU A 231 -3.97 -20.55 -17.80
CA LEU A 231 -5.15 -21.23 -17.26
C LEU A 231 -6.47 -20.56 -17.69
N MET A 232 -6.53 -19.22 -17.68
CA MET A 232 -7.72 -18.51 -18.15
C MET A 232 -7.99 -18.77 -19.64
N GLU A 233 -6.95 -18.73 -20.47
CA GLU A 233 -7.05 -19.02 -21.91
C GLU A 233 -7.54 -20.45 -22.19
N ARG A 234 -7.02 -21.41 -21.48
CA ARG A 234 -7.39 -22.83 -21.63
C ARG A 234 -8.81 -23.11 -21.18
N CYS A 235 -9.24 -22.52 -20.06
CA CYS A 235 -10.51 -22.90 -19.42
C CYS A 235 -11.72 -22.14 -19.95
N GLU A 236 -11.59 -20.90 -20.42
CA GLU A 236 -12.71 -20.10 -20.92
C GLU A 236 -13.56 -20.85 -21.97
N PRO A 237 -12.98 -21.47 -23.03
CA PRO A 237 -13.75 -22.07 -24.12
C PRO A 237 -14.33 -23.46 -23.79
N ALA A 238 -14.18 -23.97 -22.56
CA ALA A 238 -14.68 -25.30 -22.22
C ALA A 238 -16.19 -25.43 -22.48
N ALA A 239 -16.58 -26.44 -23.27
CA ALA A 239 -17.92 -26.61 -23.76
C ALA A 239 -18.92 -27.03 -22.68
N ASP A 240 -18.47 -27.88 -21.75
CA ASP A 240 -19.27 -28.43 -20.66
C ASP A 240 -18.41 -28.74 -19.43
N ALA A 241 -19.00 -29.40 -18.43
CA ALA A 241 -18.31 -29.74 -17.18
C ALA A 241 -17.17 -30.77 -17.37
N GLU A 242 -17.35 -31.69 -18.32
CA GLU A 242 -16.35 -32.73 -18.61
C GLU A 242 -15.12 -32.12 -19.30
N ASP A 243 -15.34 -31.28 -20.32
CA ASP A 243 -14.26 -30.55 -21.00
C ASP A 243 -13.52 -29.63 -20.00
N LEU A 244 -14.25 -28.92 -19.13
CA LEU A 244 -13.62 -28.09 -18.09
C LEU A 244 -12.79 -28.92 -17.11
N ALA A 245 -13.33 -30.02 -16.60
CA ALA A 245 -12.61 -30.92 -15.68
C ALA A 245 -11.33 -31.49 -16.31
N ASN A 246 -11.38 -31.86 -17.59
CA ASN A 246 -10.23 -32.35 -18.34
C ASN A 246 -9.15 -31.27 -18.53
N ARG A 247 -9.54 -30.02 -18.86
CA ARG A 247 -8.61 -28.89 -19.02
C ARG A 247 -7.96 -28.52 -17.69
N LEU A 248 -8.72 -28.46 -16.60
CA LEU A 248 -8.20 -28.20 -15.27
C LEU A 248 -7.25 -29.34 -14.83
N SER A 249 -7.64 -30.60 -15.01
CA SER A 249 -6.79 -31.74 -14.69
C SER A 249 -5.47 -31.71 -15.46
N SER A 250 -5.51 -31.40 -16.75
CA SER A 250 -4.32 -31.29 -17.58
C SER A 250 -3.42 -30.13 -17.14
N ALA A 251 -3.98 -28.98 -16.76
CA ALA A 251 -3.20 -27.82 -16.32
C ALA A 251 -2.46 -28.07 -15.00
N PHE A 252 -3.09 -28.77 -14.05
CA PHE A 252 -2.53 -28.97 -12.71
C PHE A 252 -1.78 -30.30 -12.54
N ALA A 253 -1.88 -31.26 -13.48
CA ALA A 253 -1.31 -32.60 -13.34
C ALA A 253 0.18 -32.61 -13.00
N GLU A 254 0.96 -31.69 -13.58
CA GLU A 254 2.41 -31.67 -13.41
C GLU A 254 2.87 -30.84 -12.20
N ILE A 255 2.07 -29.85 -11.76
CA ILE A 255 2.45 -28.98 -10.64
C ILE A 255 1.79 -29.36 -9.32
N ALA A 256 0.66 -30.06 -9.38
CA ALA A 256 -0.08 -30.52 -8.22
C ALA A 256 -0.70 -31.91 -8.46
N PRO A 257 0.13 -32.97 -8.64
CA PRO A 257 -0.31 -34.28 -9.12
C PRO A 257 -1.25 -35.02 -8.14
N THR A 258 -1.39 -34.55 -6.92
CA THR A 258 -2.27 -35.14 -5.91
C THR A 258 -3.63 -34.45 -5.80
N VAL A 259 -3.92 -33.49 -6.68
CA VAL A 259 -5.24 -32.84 -6.79
C VAL A 259 -6.17 -33.69 -7.61
N ASP A 260 -7.33 -34.02 -7.05
CA ASP A 260 -8.42 -34.70 -7.80
C ASP A 260 -9.43 -33.67 -8.30
N ILE A 261 -9.86 -33.83 -9.55
CA ILE A 261 -10.88 -33.00 -10.19
C ILE A 261 -11.90 -33.94 -10.86
N TRP A 262 -13.20 -33.69 -10.65
CA TRP A 262 -14.25 -34.55 -11.20
C TRP A 262 -15.50 -33.75 -11.54
N VAL A 263 -16.33 -34.29 -12.42
CA VAL A 263 -17.66 -33.78 -12.74
C VAL A 263 -18.64 -34.20 -11.64
N GLY A 264 -19.41 -33.26 -11.13
CA GLY A 264 -20.44 -33.49 -10.13
C GLY A 264 -20.17 -32.75 -8.81
N THR A 265 -20.87 -33.16 -7.76
CA THR A 265 -20.86 -32.50 -6.44
C THR A 265 -19.72 -32.98 -5.53
N PRO A 266 -19.38 -32.24 -4.47
CA PRO A 266 -18.42 -32.69 -3.46
C PRO A 266 -18.72 -34.07 -2.81
N LYS A 267 -19.99 -34.48 -2.77
CA LYS A 267 -20.40 -35.79 -2.24
C LYS A 267 -19.94 -36.97 -3.11
N GLN A 268 -19.61 -36.71 -4.37
CA GLN A 268 -19.15 -37.70 -5.36
C GLN A 268 -17.63 -37.78 -5.43
N ALA A 269 -16.94 -37.29 -4.40
CA ALA A 269 -15.47 -37.33 -4.34
C ALA A 269 -14.95 -38.76 -4.54
N PRO A 270 -13.90 -38.96 -5.39
CA PRO A 270 -13.26 -40.26 -5.57
C PRO A 270 -12.65 -40.79 -4.26
N PRO A 271 -12.32 -42.09 -4.15
CA PRO A 271 -11.60 -42.61 -3.00
C PRO A 271 -10.31 -41.84 -2.73
N ARG A 272 -9.91 -41.77 -1.46
CA ARG A 272 -8.67 -41.08 -1.07
C ARG A 272 -7.43 -41.86 -1.57
N HIS A 273 -6.39 -41.09 -1.88
CA HIS A 273 -5.08 -41.68 -2.11
C HIS A 273 -4.59 -42.38 -0.86
N ALA A 274 -4.03 -43.58 -1.04
CA ALA A 274 -3.36 -44.30 0.05
C ALA A 274 -2.11 -43.53 0.50
N VAL A 275 -1.69 -43.76 1.75
CA VAL A 275 -0.41 -43.24 2.25
C VAL A 275 0.72 -43.88 1.41
N PRO A 276 1.55 -43.06 0.72
CA PRO A 276 2.65 -43.61 -0.08
C PRO A 276 3.66 -44.38 0.79
N SER A 277 4.25 -45.45 0.22
CA SER A 277 5.35 -46.16 0.87
C SER A 277 6.53 -45.20 1.08
N GLY A 278 7.11 -45.20 2.28
CA GLY A 278 8.23 -44.32 2.64
C GLY A 278 7.83 -42.95 3.19
N ALA A 279 6.54 -42.60 3.19
CA ALA A 279 6.10 -41.36 3.83
C ALA A 279 6.38 -41.38 5.33
N SER A 280 7.11 -40.37 5.83
CA SER A 280 7.44 -40.21 7.26
C SER A 280 6.81 -38.93 7.86
N ALA A 281 6.41 -38.00 7.00
CA ALA A 281 5.87 -36.69 7.40
C ALA A 281 4.79 -36.19 6.43
N VAL A 282 4.15 -35.10 6.80
CA VAL A 282 3.35 -34.24 5.91
C VAL A 282 3.91 -32.82 5.89
N ALA A 283 3.91 -32.22 4.72
CA ALA A 283 4.26 -30.81 4.52
C ALA A 283 2.97 -29.99 4.39
N MET A 284 2.91 -28.82 5.03
CA MET A 284 1.73 -27.94 5.01
C MET A 284 2.15 -26.47 5.05
N TRP A 285 1.45 -25.62 4.31
CA TRP A 285 1.64 -24.17 4.39
C TRP A 285 1.12 -23.61 5.71
N ARG A 286 1.88 -22.65 6.22
CA ARG A 286 1.49 -21.77 7.31
C ARG A 286 1.72 -20.32 6.88
N HIS A 287 0.64 -19.58 6.72
CA HIS A 287 0.69 -18.19 6.32
C HIS A 287 0.44 -17.28 7.52
N PHE A 288 1.22 -16.21 7.63
CA PHE A 288 0.99 -15.09 8.52
C PHE A 288 0.52 -13.91 7.65
N GLY A 289 -0.80 -13.73 7.52
CA GLY A 289 -1.38 -12.92 6.46
C GLY A 289 -1.01 -13.43 5.07
N ALA A 290 -1.07 -12.59 4.05
CA ALA A 290 -0.76 -12.96 2.66
C ALA A 290 0.75 -12.89 2.36
N GLY A 291 1.57 -13.61 3.12
CA GLY A 291 3.03 -13.49 3.05
C GLY A 291 3.69 -14.13 1.83
N SER A 292 2.99 -15.01 1.10
CA SER A 292 3.54 -15.70 -0.09
C SER A 292 3.35 -14.91 -1.39
N ILE A 293 2.78 -13.71 -1.32
CA ILE A 293 2.39 -12.92 -2.48
C ILE A 293 3.27 -11.68 -2.55
N GLY A 294 4.21 -11.69 -3.46
CA GLY A 294 5.16 -10.58 -3.61
C GLY A 294 6.35 -10.64 -2.65
N SER A 295 7.03 -9.53 -2.43
CA SER A 295 8.29 -9.39 -1.71
C SER A 295 8.19 -9.51 -0.18
N ALA A 296 7.42 -10.47 0.34
CA ALA A 296 7.35 -10.69 1.78
C ALA A 296 8.71 -11.23 2.28
N SER A 297 9.40 -10.42 3.07
CA SER A 297 10.62 -10.85 3.74
C SER A 297 10.35 -12.08 4.60
N PRO A 298 11.19 -13.12 4.56
CA PRO A 298 11.07 -14.31 5.43
C PRO A 298 10.99 -13.97 6.93
N ARG A 299 11.47 -12.78 7.32
CA ARG A 299 11.41 -12.23 8.67
C ARG A 299 10.36 -11.12 8.83
N GLY A 300 9.59 -10.84 7.77
CA GLY A 300 8.54 -9.83 7.78
C GLY A 300 7.35 -10.21 8.64
N ARG A 301 6.49 -9.22 8.92
CA ARG A 301 5.23 -9.41 9.65
C ARG A 301 4.29 -10.34 8.90
N TYR A 302 4.21 -10.19 7.59
CA TYR A 302 3.51 -11.07 6.68
C TYR A 302 4.52 -12.00 6.02
N ARG A 303 4.36 -13.31 6.22
CA ARG A 303 5.28 -14.33 5.71
C ARG A 303 4.58 -15.67 5.55
N SER A 304 5.13 -16.52 4.73
CA SER A 304 4.65 -17.89 4.53
C SER A 304 5.78 -18.88 4.70
N THR A 305 5.49 -19.99 5.34
CA THR A 305 6.46 -21.08 5.58
C THR A 305 5.77 -22.41 5.33
N ILE A 306 6.53 -23.42 4.89
CA ILE A 306 6.08 -24.81 4.88
C ILE A 306 6.60 -25.47 6.16
N GLU A 307 5.68 -26.07 6.91
CA GLU A 307 5.97 -26.85 8.12
C GLU A 307 5.90 -28.33 7.77
N LYS A 308 6.93 -29.11 8.15
CA LYS A 308 6.91 -30.57 8.08
C LYS A 308 6.56 -31.11 9.46
N THR A 309 5.54 -31.96 9.52
CA THR A 309 5.06 -32.58 10.76
C THR A 309 5.15 -34.13 10.60
N PRO A 310 5.69 -34.87 11.57
CA PRO A 310 5.67 -36.34 11.53
C PRO A 310 4.25 -36.85 11.31
N LEU A 311 4.12 -37.91 10.51
CA LEU A 311 2.82 -38.43 10.07
C LEU A 311 1.92 -38.80 11.25
N GLU A 312 2.49 -39.41 12.29
CA GLU A 312 1.82 -39.87 13.51
C GLU A 312 1.30 -38.73 14.40
N SER A 313 1.89 -37.55 14.29
CA SER A 313 1.55 -36.36 15.09
C SER A 313 0.80 -35.28 14.31
N PHE A 314 0.33 -35.59 13.09
CA PHE A 314 -0.39 -34.61 12.27
C PHE A 314 -1.76 -34.24 12.90
N PRO A 315 -2.03 -32.95 13.20
CA PRO A 315 -3.24 -32.55 13.90
C PRO A 315 -4.50 -32.83 13.08
N GLY A 316 -5.49 -33.44 13.72
CA GLY A 316 -6.76 -33.81 13.09
C GLY A 316 -6.70 -35.09 12.21
N GLY A 317 -5.54 -35.74 12.17
CA GLY A 317 -5.32 -36.93 11.36
C GLY A 317 -5.40 -36.67 9.87
N LEU A 318 -5.31 -37.73 9.07
CA LEU A 318 -5.27 -37.63 7.60
C LEU A 318 -6.54 -37.07 6.98
N ASP A 319 -7.66 -37.03 7.72
CA ASP A 319 -8.91 -36.40 7.27
C ASP A 319 -8.80 -34.89 7.19
N ALA A 320 -7.93 -34.28 7.97
CA ALA A 320 -7.65 -32.87 7.95
C ALA A 320 -6.66 -32.43 6.86
N ALA A 321 -6.03 -33.39 6.16
CA ALA A 321 -4.98 -33.14 5.19
C ALA A 321 -5.46 -32.58 3.84
N PHE A 322 -6.76 -32.47 3.60
CA PHE A 322 -7.30 -31.98 2.34
C PHE A 322 -8.63 -31.24 2.51
N VAL A 323 -9.01 -30.51 1.48
CA VAL A 323 -10.31 -29.87 1.36
C VAL A 323 -11.04 -30.38 0.12
N VAL A 324 -12.35 -30.54 0.21
CA VAL A 324 -13.23 -30.89 -0.92
C VAL A 324 -14.10 -29.69 -1.19
N LYS A 325 -14.10 -29.19 -2.42
CA LYS A 325 -14.78 -27.95 -2.81
C LYS A 325 -15.58 -28.12 -4.10
N ASP A 326 -16.74 -27.47 -4.11
CA ASP A 326 -17.48 -27.19 -5.34
C ASP A 326 -16.84 -25.96 -6.01
N LEU A 327 -16.33 -26.13 -7.21
CA LEU A 327 -15.75 -25.02 -7.99
C LEU A 327 -16.82 -24.21 -8.72
N GLY A 328 -18.01 -24.75 -8.85
CA GLY A 328 -19.04 -24.30 -9.79
C GLY A 328 -18.88 -24.91 -11.16
N ALA A 329 -19.69 -24.46 -12.14
CA ALA A 329 -19.69 -24.96 -13.53
C ALA A 329 -19.89 -26.49 -13.68
N GLY A 330 -20.37 -27.18 -12.62
CA GLY A 330 -20.56 -28.62 -12.56
C GLY A 330 -19.29 -29.42 -12.22
N VAL A 331 -18.23 -28.78 -11.74
CA VAL A 331 -16.93 -29.38 -11.42
C VAL A 331 -16.63 -29.23 -9.92
N SER A 332 -16.11 -30.29 -9.31
CA SER A 332 -15.60 -30.29 -7.94
C SER A 332 -14.13 -30.73 -7.88
N CYS A 333 -13.48 -30.38 -6.80
CA CYS A 333 -12.09 -30.78 -6.55
C CYS A 333 -11.84 -31.25 -5.14
N ARG A 334 -10.79 -32.05 -4.96
CA ARG A 334 -10.13 -32.31 -3.68
C ARG A 334 -8.69 -31.82 -3.79
N VAL A 335 -8.33 -30.88 -2.94
CA VAL A 335 -6.97 -30.31 -2.88
C VAL A 335 -6.33 -30.72 -1.55
N PRO A 336 -5.23 -31.49 -1.59
CA PRO A 336 -4.41 -31.71 -0.41
C PRO A 336 -3.79 -30.37 0.08
N ILE A 337 -4.10 -30.01 1.31
CA ILE A 337 -3.49 -28.86 2.00
C ILE A 337 -2.30 -29.30 2.86
N ALA A 338 -2.17 -30.63 3.07
CA ALA A 338 -1.00 -31.29 3.61
C ALA A 338 -0.62 -32.46 2.70
N VAL A 339 0.59 -32.42 2.15
CA VAL A 339 1.10 -33.41 1.19
C VAL A 339 2.10 -34.32 1.90
N PHE A 340 2.03 -35.63 1.64
CA PHE A 340 3.00 -36.58 2.19
C PHE A 340 4.41 -36.21 1.78
N ALA A 341 5.37 -36.47 2.69
CA ALA A 341 6.78 -36.16 2.50
C ALA A 341 7.66 -37.22 3.13
N ASP A 342 8.88 -37.29 2.61
CA ASP A 342 10.02 -38.00 3.22
C ASP A 342 11.23 -37.06 3.36
N ASP A 343 12.42 -37.64 3.59
CA ASP A 343 13.66 -36.86 3.73
C ASP A 343 14.08 -36.18 2.42
N SER A 344 13.61 -36.64 1.26
CA SER A 344 13.99 -36.14 -0.08
C SER A 344 13.07 -35.07 -0.60
N GLY A 345 11.84 -34.93 -0.06
CA GLY A 345 10.86 -33.93 -0.51
C GLY A 345 9.41 -34.36 -0.34
N THR A 346 8.53 -33.76 -1.10
CA THR A 346 7.11 -34.11 -1.13
C THR A 346 6.84 -35.30 -2.06
N LEU A 347 5.80 -36.08 -1.76
CA LEU A 347 5.42 -37.27 -2.51
C LEU A 347 4.14 -37.04 -3.33
N PRO A 348 4.07 -37.43 -4.62
CA PRO A 348 5.16 -38.07 -5.37
C PRO A 348 6.31 -37.11 -5.65
N HIS A 349 7.55 -37.62 -5.63
CA HIS A 349 8.70 -36.80 -5.99
C HIS A 349 8.58 -36.28 -7.41
N GLY A 350 9.03 -35.04 -7.61
CA GLY A 350 9.06 -34.37 -8.90
C GLY A 350 9.64 -32.98 -8.82
N SER A 351 10.02 -32.43 -9.95
CA SER A 351 10.43 -31.03 -10.08
C SER A 351 9.34 -30.23 -10.81
N THR A 352 9.36 -28.93 -10.64
CA THR A 352 8.52 -28.03 -11.43
C THR A 352 8.83 -28.24 -12.93
N PRO A 353 7.80 -28.33 -13.81
CA PRO A 353 8.00 -28.42 -15.24
C PRO A 353 8.86 -27.25 -15.76
N GLU A 354 9.71 -27.52 -16.76
CA GLU A 354 10.61 -26.52 -17.35
C GLU A 354 9.87 -25.25 -17.80
N ALA A 355 8.68 -25.43 -18.36
CA ALA A 355 7.83 -24.31 -18.79
C ALA A 355 7.47 -23.32 -17.67
N TRP A 356 7.48 -23.76 -16.42
CA TRP A 356 7.11 -22.96 -15.25
C TRP A 356 8.27 -22.73 -14.27
N ALA A 357 9.43 -23.35 -14.50
CA ALA A 357 10.58 -23.31 -13.60
C ALA A 357 11.42 -22.02 -13.74
N SER A 358 11.23 -21.24 -14.80
CA SER A 358 11.99 -20.00 -15.07
C SER A 358 11.08 -18.90 -15.60
N LYS A 359 11.45 -17.64 -15.30
CA LYS A 359 10.81 -16.44 -15.89
C LYS A 359 11.56 -15.89 -17.10
N ALA A 360 12.76 -16.40 -17.38
CA ALA A 360 13.71 -15.76 -18.31
C ALA A 360 13.16 -15.54 -19.72
N ASP A 361 12.35 -16.48 -20.24
CA ASP A 361 11.81 -16.45 -21.59
C ASP A 361 10.34 -16.04 -21.67
N LEU A 362 9.72 -15.76 -20.54
CA LEU A 362 8.31 -15.38 -20.50
C LEU A 362 8.13 -13.90 -20.93
N PRO A 363 7.09 -13.58 -21.74
CA PRO A 363 6.83 -12.21 -22.13
C PRO A 363 6.36 -11.40 -20.91
N ARG A 364 6.67 -10.10 -20.87
CA ARG A 364 6.12 -9.22 -19.83
C ARG A 364 4.60 -9.07 -20.03
N LEU A 365 3.86 -9.36 -18.96
CA LEU A 365 2.40 -9.31 -18.99
C LEU A 365 1.91 -7.86 -19.05
N SER A 366 0.86 -7.64 -19.86
CA SER A 366 0.22 -6.33 -20.03
C SER A 366 -1.30 -6.46 -19.92
N ALA A 367 -1.95 -5.49 -19.29
CA ALA A 367 -3.40 -5.40 -19.25
C ALA A 367 -4.04 -5.05 -20.62
N GLN A 368 -3.26 -4.70 -21.64
CA GLN A 368 -3.74 -4.67 -23.03
C GLN A 368 -4.13 -6.06 -23.53
N ASN A 369 -3.63 -7.12 -22.88
CA ASN A 369 -4.05 -8.48 -23.14
C ASN A 369 -5.21 -8.86 -22.21
N ARG A 370 -6.30 -9.36 -22.81
CA ARG A 370 -7.52 -9.72 -22.10
C ARG A 370 -7.31 -10.84 -21.07
N SER A 371 -6.52 -11.87 -21.41
CA SER A 371 -6.26 -12.99 -20.49
C SER A 371 -5.47 -12.55 -19.27
N THR A 372 -4.61 -11.54 -19.42
CA THR A 372 -3.91 -10.91 -18.28
C THR A 372 -4.89 -10.20 -17.35
N ARG A 373 -5.88 -9.48 -17.89
CA ARG A 373 -6.92 -8.86 -17.06
C ARG A 373 -7.74 -9.90 -16.28
N LEU A 374 -8.15 -10.99 -16.95
CA LEU A 374 -8.87 -12.09 -16.31
C LEU A 374 -8.05 -12.77 -15.22
N ALA A 375 -6.77 -13.03 -15.49
CA ALA A 375 -5.84 -13.61 -14.51
C ALA A 375 -5.63 -12.69 -13.30
N GLY A 376 -5.50 -11.38 -13.51
CA GLY A 376 -5.37 -10.42 -12.41
C GLY A 376 -6.61 -10.40 -11.50
N VAL A 377 -7.82 -10.46 -12.06
CA VAL A 377 -9.06 -10.60 -11.27
C VAL A 377 -9.04 -11.91 -10.48
N ALA A 378 -8.72 -13.04 -11.11
CA ALA A 378 -8.68 -14.36 -10.46
C ALA A 378 -7.69 -14.38 -9.28
N ILE A 379 -6.49 -13.82 -9.47
CA ILE A 379 -5.44 -13.74 -8.44
C ILE A 379 -5.91 -12.81 -7.30
N GLY A 380 -6.37 -11.60 -7.62
CA GLY A 380 -6.81 -10.62 -6.62
C GLY A 380 -7.96 -11.14 -5.78
N TRP A 381 -8.97 -11.75 -6.41
CA TRP A 381 -10.09 -12.37 -5.70
C TRP A 381 -9.60 -13.48 -4.75
N GLY A 382 -8.72 -14.36 -5.23
CA GLY A 382 -8.20 -15.48 -4.43
C GLY A 382 -7.40 -15.03 -3.21
N VAL A 383 -6.60 -13.96 -3.34
CA VAL A 383 -5.88 -13.36 -2.20
C VAL A 383 -6.85 -12.96 -1.11
N PHE A 384 -7.87 -12.19 -1.44
CA PHE A 384 -8.84 -11.72 -0.46
C PHE A 384 -9.70 -12.87 0.09
N GLN A 385 -10.12 -13.81 -0.77
CA GLN A 385 -10.89 -14.98 -0.35
C GLN A 385 -10.24 -15.72 0.82
N HIS A 386 -8.92 -15.80 0.85
CA HIS A 386 -8.22 -16.59 1.84
C HIS A 386 -7.60 -15.78 2.99
N PHE A 387 -7.28 -14.50 2.76
CA PHE A 387 -6.42 -13.75 3.68
C PHE A 387 -7.03 -12.46 4.24
N TYR A 388 -8.14 -11.96 3.69
CA TYR A 388 -8.76 -10.74 4.21
C TYR A 388 -9.36 -10.96 5.61
N PRO A 389 -8.92 -10.20 6.64
CA PRO A 389 -9.24 -10.54 8.04
C PRO A 389 -10.59 -10.01 8.53
N TYR A 390 -11.41 -9.38 7.66
CA TYR A 390 -12.63 -8.68 8.08
C TYR A 390 -13.91 -9.13 7.38
N PHE A 391 -13.92 -10.27 6.68
CA PHE A 391 -15.16 -10.78 6.08
C PHE A 391 -16.22 -11.23 7.10
N ASP A 392 -15.85 -11.38 8.37
CA ASP A 392 -16.79 -11.59 9.48
C ASP A 392 -17.44 -10.27 9.96
N VAL A 393 -16.90 -9.13 9.54
CA VAL A 393 -17.31 -7.78 9.94
C VAL A 393 -18.05 -7.05 8.83
N VAL A 394 -17.50 -7.12 7.58
CA VAL A 394 -18.09 -6.44 6.44
C VAL A 394 -19.17 -7.27 5.77
N GLN A 395 -20.29 -6.64 5.45
CA GLN A 395 -21.40 -7.30 4.77
C GLN A 395 -21.20 -7.23 3.26
N THR A 396 -20.49 -8.22 2.70
CA THR A 396 -20.24 -8.31 1.26
C THR A 396 -20.44 -9.74 0.76
N ASP A 397 -21.05 -9.90 -0.41
CA ASP A 397 -21.06 -11.15 -1.16
C ASP A 397 -19.79 -11.24 -2.01
N TRP A 398 -18.71 -11.76 -1.39
CA TRP A 398 -17.43 -11.88 -2.05
C TRP A 398 -17.41 -12.95 -3.13
N GLU A 399 -18.22 -14.01 -3.00
CA GLU A 399 -18.38 -15.04 -4.02
C GLU A 399 -18.97 -14.45 -5.31
N ALA A 400 -19.98 -13.59 -5.22
CA ALA A 400 -20.57 -12.90 -6.38
C ALA A 400 -19.63 -11.85 -6.99
N ALA A 401 -18.63 -11.37 -6.26
CA ALA A 401 -17.69 -10.40 -6.77
C ALA A 401 -16.79 -10.97 -7.89
N LEU A 402 -16.44 -12.27 -7.84
CA LEU A 402 -15.60 -12.90 -8.84
C LEU A 402 -16.19 -12.90 -10.26
N PRO A 403 -17.35 -13.52 -10.51
CA PRO A 403 -17.93 -13.51 -11.85
C PRO A 403 -18.25 -12.09 -12.35
N ALA A 404 -18.69 -11.19 -11.48
CA ALA A 404 -18.95 -9.80 -11.83
C ALA A 404 -17.69 -9.07 -12.32
N ALA A 405 -16.57 -9.21 -11.61
CA ALA A 405 -15.30 -8.61 -12.01
C ALA A 405 -14.71 -9.26 -13.27
N LEU A 406 -14.85 -10.60 -13.45
CA LEU A 406 -14.40 -11.28 -14.67
C LEU A 406 -15.15 -10.79 -15.91
N VAL A 407 -16.47 -10.60 -15.82
CA VAL A 407 -17.28 -10.09 -16.95
C VAL A 407 -16.78 -8.68 -17.33
N LYS A 408 -16.61 -7.78 -16.39
CA LYS A 408 -16.09 -6.43 -16.65
C LYS A 408 -14.69 -6.45 -17.23
N ALA A 409 -13.76 -7.17 -16.61
CA ALA A 409 -12.37 -7.25 -17.06
C ALA A 409 -12.24 -7.84 -18.48
N ALA A 410 -13.16 -8.70 -18.90
CA ALA A 410 -13.23 -9.21 -20.25
C ALA A 410 -13.60 -8.15 -21.30
N GLU A 411 -14.40 -7.16 -20.91
CA GLU A 411 -14.94 -6.09 -21.73
C GLU A 411 -14.15 -4.78 -21.63
N ASP A 412 -13.25 -4.65 -20.66
CA ASP A 412 -12.37 -3.48 -20.50
C ASP A 412 -11.53 -3.28 -21.77
N THR A 413 -11.61 -2.08 -22.33
CA THR A 413 -10.99 -1.73 -23.62
C THR A 413 -9.55 -1.26 -23.49
N ASP A 414 -9.17 -0.83 -22.28
CA ASP A 414 -7.86 -0.24 -21.99
C ASP A 414 -7.45 -0.47 -20.52
N GLU A 415 -6.25 -0.06 -20.19
CA GLU A 415 -5.64 -0.25 -18.89
C GLU A 415 -6.32 0.58 -17.79
N LEU A 416 -6.92 1.73 -18.13
CA LEU A 416 -7.65 2.57 -17.18
C LEU A 416 -9.00 1.95 -16.82
N ALA A 417 -9.77 1.47 -17.82
CA ALA A 417 -11.02 0.75 -17.57
C ALA A 417 -10.76 -0.44 -16.64
N TYR A 418 -9.70 -1.20 -16.90
CA TYR A 418 -9.32 -2.33 -16.05
C TYR A 418 -8.90 -1.91 -14.63
N LEU A 419 -8.18 -0.79 -14.48
CA LEU A 419 -7.88 -0.23 -13.15
C LEU A 419 -9.16 0.04 -12.36
N LEU A 420 -10.17 0.62 -13.00
CA LEU A 420 -11.47 0.90 -12.37
C LEU A 420 -12.22 -0.38 -12.01
N THR A 421 -12.19 -1.41 -12.86
CA THR A 421 -12.73 -2.74 -12.56
C THR A 421 -12.08 -3.36 -11.32
N LEU A 422 -10.75 -3.29 -11.21
CA LEU A 422 -10.03 -3.79 -10.02
C LEU A 422 -10.38 -2.96 -8.76
N ARG A 423 -10.44 -1.63 -8.89
CA ARG A 423 -10.84 -0.75 -7.78
C ARG A 423 -12.25 -1.05 -7.30
N GLU A 424 -13.20 -1.29 -8.21
CA GLU A 424 -14.57 -1.66 -7.88
C GLU A 424 -14.65 -3.00 -7.13
N MET A 425 -13.85 -3.98 -7.53
CA MET A 425 -13.74 -5.24 -6.81
C MET A 425 -13.18 -5.01 -5.40
N VAL A 426 -12.10 -4.24 -5.26
CA VAL A 426 -11.45 -3.93 -3.96
C VAL A 426 -12.35 -3.06 -3.08
N ALA A 427 -13.19 -2.19 -3.65
CA ALA A 427 -14.14 -1.37 -2.89
C ALA A 427 -15.13 -2.20 -2.06
N LYS A 428 -15.42 -3.44 -2.49
CA LYS A 428 -16.29 -4.39 -1.75
C LYS A 428 -15.68 -4.90 -0.45
N LEU A 429 -14.40 -4.61 -0.18
CA LEU A 429 -13.77 -4.93 1.11
C LEU A 429 -14.14 -3.94 2.21
N TYR A 430 -14.66 -2.76 1.88
CA TYR A 430 -14.95 -1.69 2.85
C TYR A 430 -13.75 -1.38 3.76
N ASP A 431 -12.57 -1.27 3.16
CA ASP A 431 -11.28 -1.08 3.84
C ASP A 431 -10.63 0.23 3.38
N GLY A 432 -10.43 1.19 4.28
CA GLY A 432 -9.81 2.48 3.93
C GLY A 432 -8.36 2.38 3.41
N HIS A 433 -7.67 1.27 3.64
CA HIS A 433 -6.39 0.95 2.99
C HIS A 433 -6.55 0.23 1.64
N GLY A 434 -7.77 -0.21 1.32
CA GLY A 434 -8.08 -0.89 0.07
C GLY A 434 -7.93 0.04 -1.12
N ASN A 435 -6.96 -0.21 -1.99
CA ASN A 435 -6.76 0.58 -3.20
C ASN A 435 -6.01 -0.22 -4.26
N VAL A 436 -6.19 0.17 -5.51
CA VAL A 436 -5.40 -0.32 -6.64
C VAL A 436 -4.76 0.86 -7.34
N THR A 437 -3.46 0.76 -7.58
CA THR A 437 -2.69 1.77 -8.31
C THR A 437 -1.86 1.12 -9.41
N ASN A 438 -1.63 1.88 -10.48
CA ASN A 438 -0.62 1.57 -11.47
C ASN A 438 0.13 2.88 -11.75
N THR A 439 1.43 2.89 -11.56
CA THR A 439 2.25 4.11 -11.67
C THR A 439 2.22 4.72 -13.07
N ALA A 440 2.03 3.87 -14.11
CA ALA A 440 1.90 4.32 -15.49
C ALA A 440 0.57 5.04 -15.78
N LEU A 441 -0.46 4.81 -14.95
CA LEU A 441 -1.81 5.34 -15.13
C LEU A 441 -2.19 6.44 -14.13
N GLN A 442 -1.24 6.96 -13.37
CA GLN A 442 -1.53 8.06 -12.45
C GLN A 442 -2.00 9.28 -13.21
N ALA A 443 -3.09 9.89 -12.72
CA ALA A 443 -3.59 11.14 -13.28
C ALA A 443 -2.51 12.21 -13.24
N ARG A 444 -2.16 12.74 -14.40
CA ARG A 444 -1.15 13.79 -14.57
C ARG A 444 -1.75 15.18 -14.65
N SER A 445 -3.08 15.26 -14.70
CA SER A 445 -3.81 16.54 -14.76
C SER A 445 -5.07 16.49 -13.89
N PHE A 446 -5.42 17.62 -13.33
CA PHE A 446 -6.50 17.78 -12.37
C PHE A 446 -7.37 18.98 -12.75
N LEU A 447 -8.64 18.97 -12.37
CA LEU A 447 -9.39 20.22 -12.31
C LEU A 447 -8.70 21.17 -11.32
N PRO A 448 -8.54 22.47 -11.63
CA PRO A 448 -7.70 23.41 -10.87
C PRO A 448 -8.32 23.87 -9.55
N LEU A 449 -8.90 22.93 -8.79
CA LEU A 449 -9.65 23.16 -7.55
C LEU A 449 -9.17 22.21 -6.44
N ALA A 450 -9.24 22.70 -5.20
CA ALA A 450 -9.27 21.86 -4.01
C ALA A 450 -10.69 21.89 -3.45
N VAL A 451 -11.24 20.72 -3.11
CA VAL A 451 -12.63 20.58 -2.68
C VAL A 451 -12.74 19.73 -1.40
N GLU A 452 -13.74 20.05 -0.57
CA GLU A 452 -14.11 19.26 0.59
C GLU A 452 -15.64 19.19 0.72
N TRP A 453 -16.13 18.07 1.26
CA TRP A 453 -17.54 17.95 1.59
C TRP A 453 -17.86 18.73 2.87
N ALA A 454 -18.82 19.63 2.77
CA ALA A 454 -19.39 20.40 3.87
C ALA A 454 -20.87 20.05 3.99
N GLY A 455 -21.18 19.09 4.86
CA GLY A 455 -22.50 18.46 4.83
C GLY A 455 -22.73 17.70 3.52
N ASN A 456 -23.72 18.11 2.74
CA ASN A 456 -24.01 17.52 1.43
C ASN A 456 -23.43 18.35 0.26
N ASP A 457 -22.78 19.47 0.54
CA ASP A 457 -22.19 20.35 -0.47
C ASP A 457 -20.71 19.98 -0.72
N LEU A 458 -20.32 19.82 -1.98
CA LEU A 458 -18.92 19.71 -2.36
C LEU A 458 -18.37 21.16 -2.53
N ALA A 459 -17.81 21.69 -1.47
CA ALA A 459 -17.36 23.08 -1.42
C ALA A 459 -15.93 23.26 -1.94
N VAL A 460 -15.68 24.35 -2.64
CA VAL A 460 -14.34 24.81 -3.03
C VAL A 460 -13.61 25.30 -1.76
N VAL A 461 -12.47 24.69 -1.44
CA VAL A 461 -11.62 25.11 -0.32
C VAL A 461 -10.28 25.69 -0.79
N GLY A 462 -10.00 25.60 -2.09
CA GLY A 462 -8.83 26.20 -2.73
C GLY A 462 -8.98 26.23 -4.25
N LYS A 463 -8.31 27.18 -4.90
CA LYS A 463 -8.34 27.30 -6.36
C LYS A 463 -6.96 27.73 -6.89
N HIS A 464 -6.61 27.22 -8.07
CA HIS A 464 -5.43 27.66 -8.80
C HIS A 464 -5.67 29.05 -9.44
N ALA A 465 -4.60 29.76 -9.78
CA ALA A 465 -4.67 31.09 -10.39
C ALA A 465 -5.38 31.12 -11.76
N SER A 466 -5.50 29.98 -12.45
CA SER A 466 -6.25 29.88 -13.72
C SER A 466 -7.77 29.86 -13.54
N VAL A 467 -8.27 29.69 -12.31
CA VAL A 467 -9.72 29.67 -12.04
C VAL A 467 -10.24 31.11 -11.98
N PRO A 468 -11.28 31.46 -12.77
CA PRO A 468 -11.83 32.82 -12.78
C PRO A 468 -12.29 33.32 -11.40
N ASP A 469 -12.26 34.62 -11.21
CA ASP A 469 -12.71 35.29 -9.96
C ASP A 469 -14.20 35.11 -9.69
N SER A 470 -14.99 34.73 -10.71
CA SER A 470 -16.38 34.32 -10.53
C SER A 470 -16.56 33.09 -9.64
N VAL A 471 -15.51 32.27 -9.45
CA VAL A 471 -15.50 31.15 -8.51
C VAL A 471 -14.76 31.56 -7.25
N SER A 472 -15.37 31.35 -6.09
CA SER A 472 -14.84 31.72 -4.77
C SER A 472 -14.72 30.52 -3.83
N ILE A 473 -13.90 30.65 -2.79
CA ILE A 473 -13.88 29.70 -1.67
C ILE A 473 -15.27 29.65 -1.04
N GLY A 474 -15.76 28.45 -0.75
CA GLY A 474 -17.10 28.21 -0.19
C GLY A 474 -18.20 28.05 -1.25
N ASP A 475 -17.92 28.27 -2.54
CA ASP A 475 -18.88 27.92 -3.59
C ASP A 475 -19.05 26.39 -3.64
N ALA A 476 -20.29 25.92 -3.79
CA ALA A 476 -20.59 24.50 -3.89
C ALA A 476 -20.67 24.06 -5.36
N ILE A 477 -19.98 22.98 -5.74
CA ILE A 477 -20.10 22.37 -7.07
C ILE A 477 -21.44 21.65 -7.15
N VAL A 478 -22.27 22.03 -8.14
CA VAL A 478 -23.60 21.46 -8.37
C VAL A 478 -23.61 20.43 -9.48
N SER A 479 -22.81 20.66 -10.53
CA SER A 479 -22.70 19.72 -11.64
C SER A 479 -21.33 19.82 -12.33
N ILE A 480 -20.93 18.72 -12.98
CA ILE A 480 -19.74 18.60 -13.83
C ILE A 480 -20.19 18.04 -15.18
N ASP A 481 -19.91 18.76 -16.28
CA ASP A 481 -20.32 18.42 -17.65
C ASP A 481 -21.83 18.14 -17.80
N GLY A 482 -22.65 18.89 -17.06
CA GLY A 482 -24.11 18.76 -17.05
C GLY A 482 -24.64 17.59 -16.19
N ARG A 483 -23.77 16.83 -15.53
CA ARG A 483 -24.16 15.75 -14.60
C ARG A 483 -24.23 16.31 -13.18
N PRO A 484 -25.32 16.07 -12.42
CA PRO A 484 -25.40 16.41 -11.01
C PRO A 484 -24.21 15.88 -10.20
N ILE A 485 -23.79 16.63 -9.18
CA ILE A 485 -22.62 16.23 -8.38
C ILE A 485 -22.86 14.92 -7.60
N GLU A 486 -24.11 14.66 -7.22
CA GLU A 486 -24.52 13.43 -6.58
C GLU A 486 -24.31 12.22 -7.50
N ASP A 487 -24.69 12.32 -8.79
CA ASP A 487 -24.48 11.25 -9.78
C ASP A 487 -22.96 11.02 -10.02
N CYS A 488 -22.18 12.08 -10.03
CA CYS A 488 -20.73 12.01 -10.14
C CYS A 488 -20.11 11.34 -8.89
N TYR A 489 -20.64 11.68 -7.71
CA TYR A 489 -20.22 11.07 -6.44
C TYR A 489 -20.56 9.58 -6.39
N ASP A 490 -21.75 9.20 -6.82
CA ASP A 490 -22.19 7.80 -6.87
C ASP A 490 -21.30 6.98 -7.79
N ASP A 491 -20.88 7.54 -8.93
CA ASP A 491 -19.94 6.86 -9.83
C ASP A 491 -18.57 6.65 -9.21
N VAL A 492 -17.93 7.72 -8.68
CA VAL A 492 -16.59 7.58 -8.09
C VAL A 492 -16.61 6.73 -6.80
N SER A 493 -17.71 6.74 -6.06
CA SER A 493 -17.88 5.95 -4.84
C SER A 493 -17.79 4.45 -5.07
N LYS A 494 -18.15 3.97 -6.26
CA LYS A 494 -18.05 2.55 -6.65
C LYS A 494 -16.60 2.05 -6.62
N TRP A 495 -15.62 2.95 -6.81
CA TRP A 495 -14.19 2.64 -6.89
C TRP A 495 -13.45 2.85 -5.57
N ILE A 496 -14.14 3.37 -4.55
CA ILE A 496 -13.52 3.76 -3.29
C ILE A 496 -13.81 2.72 -2.22
N SER A 497 -12.78 2.02 -1.79
CA SER A 497 -12.85 1.18 -0.60
C SER A 497 -12.82 2.06 0.65
N ALA A 498 -13.85 1.97 1.48
CA ALA A 498 -13.98 2.81 2.66
C ALA A 498 -14.76 2.09 3.76
N ALA A 499 -14.23 2.12 4.97
CA ALA A 499 -14.88 1.54 6.14
C ALA A 499 -15.94 2.47 6.75
N THR A 500 -15.84 3.80 6.52
CA THR A 500 -16.81 4.81 6.97
C THR A 500 -17.14 5.80 5.86
N ASP A 501 -18.29 6.45 5.97
CA ASP A 501 -18.67 7.51 5.02
C ASP A 501 -17.76 8.72 5.08
N GLY A 502 -17.21 9.05 6.24
CA GLY A 502 -16.25 10.16 6.38
C GLY A 502 -15.02 9.95 5.50
N TRP A 503 -14.45 8.74 5.49
CA TRP A 503 -13.35 8.39 4.61
C TRP A 503 -13.75 8.36 3.13
N ARG A 504 -14.92 7.80 2.80
CA ARG A 504 -15.43 7.76 1.42
C ARG A 504 -15.59 9.17 0.85
N ARG A 505 -16.23 10.07 1.58
CA ARG A 505 -16.37 11.49 1.19
C ARG A 505 -15.01 12.16 1.01
N ARG A 506 -14.08 11.93 1.94
CA ARG A 506 -12.72 12.48 1.84
C ARG A 506 -12.02 12.07 0.56
N VAL A 507 -12.06 10.78 0.21
CA VAL A 507 -11.39 10.26 -0.99
C VAL A 507 -12.13 10.66 -2.26
N SER A 508 -13.47 10.70 -2.24
CA SER A 508 -14.29 11.06 -3.40
C SER A 508 -14.07 12.50 -3.86
N GLY A 509 -13.86 13.44 -2.96
CA GLY A 509 -13.53 14.82 -3.34
C GLY A 509 -12.31 14.89 -4.28
N ARG A 510 -11.25 14.14 -3.96
CA ARG A 510 -10.07 14.02 -4.84
C ARG A 510 -10.40 13.27 -6.14
N ALA A 511 -11.12 12.17 -6.05
CA ALA A 511 -11.47 11.37 -7.23
C ALA A 511 -12.31 12.16 -8.24
N LEU A 512 -13.22 13.04 -7.77
CA LEU A 512 -14.05 13.90 -8.61
C LEU A 512 -13.22 14.90 -9.42
N ILE A 513 -12.14 15.43 -8.85
CA ILE A 513 -11.28 16.41 -9.54
C ILE A 513 -10.13 15.78 -10.34
N ALA A 514 -9.73 14.54 -10.01
CA ALA A 514 -8.58 13.86 -10.59
C ALA A 514 -8.95 12.73 -11.56
N ASP A 515 -9.80 11.81 -11.09
CA ASP A 515 -10.00 10.51 -11.74
C ASP A 515 -11.31 10.43 -12.53
N LEU A 516 -12.30 11.31 -12.24
CA LEU A 516 -13.56 11.35 -12.98
C LEU A 516 -13.29 11.73 -14.44
N PRO A 517 -13.73 10.94 -15.44
CA PRO A 517 -13.65 11.33 -16.84
C PRO A 517 -14.51 12.58 -17.09
N THR A 518 -13.86 13.65 -17.56
CA THR A 518 -14.53 14.94 -17.90
C THR A 518 -14.07 15.39 -19.29
N LYS A 519 -14.82 16.30 -19.89
CA LYS A 519 -14.33 17.07 -21.03
C LYS A 519 -13.10 17.91 -20.62
N ASP A 520 -12.35 18.39 -21.57
CA ASP A 520 -11.28 19.36 -21.33
C ASP A 520 -11.38 20.49 -22.37
N PRO A 521 -11.83 21.72 -21.99
CA PRO A 521 -12.21 22.10 -20.63
C PRO A 521 -13.50 21.42 -20.13
N ALA A 522 -13.55 21.15 -18.82
CA ALA A 522 -14.76 20.66 -18.15
C ALA A 522 -15.69 21.82 -17.81
N GLN A 523 -16.99 21.65 -18.02
CA GLN A 523 -17.99 22.63 -17.62
C GLN A 523 -18.48 22.35 -16.20
N LEU A 524 -18.26 23.28 -15.27
CA LEU A 524 -18.73 23.20 -13.90
C LEU A 524 -19.79 24.25 -13.60
N VAL A 525 -20.81 23.86 -12.85
CA VAL A 525 -21.80 24.79 -12.30
C VAL A 525 -21.55 24.89 -10.79
N PHE A 526 -21.40 26.12 -10.33
CA PHE A 526 -21.20 26.42 -8.90
C PHE A 526 -22.44 27.14 -8.35
N ARG A 527 -22.82 26.82 -7.12
CA ARG A 527 -23.81 27.53 -6.34
C ARG A 527 -23.10 28.41 -5.30
N LYS A 528 -23.39 29.69 -5.32
CA LYS A 528 -22.90 30.68 -4.36
C LYS A 528 -23.59 30.53 -3.00
N PRO A 529 -23.02 31.08 -1.91
CA PRO A 529 -23.69 31.12 -0.59
C PRO A 529 -25.03 31.87 -0.58
N ASP A 530 -25.25 32.79 -1.52
CA ASP A 530 -26.52 33.50 -1.69
C ASP A 530 -27.55 32.78 -2.57
N GLY A 531 -27.21 31.58 -3.07
CA GLY A 531 -28.04 30.73 -3.91
C GLY A 531 -27.93 30.99 -5.41
N GLN A 532 -27.21 32.02 -5.85
CA GLN A 532 -26.97 32.28 -7.28
C GLN A 532 -26.07 31.16 -7.86
N THR A 533 -26.20 30.89 -9.15
CA THR A 533 -25.35 29.92 -9.85
C THR A 533 -24.47 30.61 -10.88
N VAL A 534 -23.26 30.08 -11.04
CA VAL A 534 -22.31 30.47 -12.09
C VAL A 534 -21.81 29.25 -12.82
N THR A 535 -21.73 29.30 -14.14
CA THR A 535 -21.19 28.26 -15.00
C THR A 535 -19.82 28.70 -15.51
N VAL A 536 -18.83 27.80 -15.39
CA VAL A 536 -17.43 28.07 -15.78
C VAL A 536 -16.86 26.86 -16.46
N ASP A 537 -16.13 27.06 -17.56
CA ASP A 537 -15.33 26.02 -18.21
C ASP A 537 -13.90 26.07 -17.65
N LEU A 538 -13.44 24.97 -17.08
CA LEU A 538 -12.14 24.83 -16.45
C LEU A 538 -11.27 23.82 -17.19
N ALA A 539 -10.14 24.30 -17.74
CA ALA A 539 -9.12 23.41 -18.30
C ALA A 539 -8.36 22.68 -17.18
N ARG A 540 -7.97 21.45 -17.44
CA ARG A 540 -7.15 20.66 -16.50
C ARG A 540 -5.72 21.22 -16.43
N VAL A 541 -5.08 21.08 -15.28
CA VAL A 541 -3.72 21.58 -15.03
C VAL A 541 -2.84 20.44 -14.52
N THR A 542 -1.54 20.53 -14.80
CA THR A 542 -0.55 19.49 -14.40
C THR A 542 0.23 19.88 -13.13
N ASP A 543 0.24 21.17 -12.76
CA ASP A 543 1.14 21.77 -11.76
C ASP A 543 0.51 21.96 -10.39
N VAL A 544 -0.76 21.58 -10.22
CA VAL A 544 -1.43 21.79 -8.94
C VAL A 544 -1.16 20.61 -8.02
N THR A 545 -0.32 20.86 -7.02
CA THR A 545 -0.45 20.10 -5.78
C THR A 545 -1.85 20.34 -5.22
N PRO A 546 -2.65 19.30 -4.96
CA PRO A 546 -4.03 19.44 -4.45
C PRO A 546 -4.16 20.15 -3.09
N ASN A 547 -3.07 20.63 -2.54
CA ASN A 547 -2.95 21.31 -1.25
C ASN A 547 -2.73 22.83 -1.35
N THR A 548 -3.17 23.47 -2.41
CA THR A 548 -3.05 24.93 -2.57
C THR A 548 -4.03 25.75 -1.73
N ALA A 549 -4.89 25.11 -0.93
CA ALA A 549 -5.53 25.81 0.18
C ALA A 549 -4.44 26.18 1.19
N THR A 550 -4.11 27.45 1.29
CA THR A 550 -3.42 27.99 2.46
C THR A 550 -4.18 27.48 3.67
N SER A 551 -3.54 26.62 4.47
CA SER A 551 -4.13 26.11 5.70
C SER A 551 -4.55 27.35 6.53
N THR A 552 -5.82 27.48 6.81
CA THR A 552 -6.33 28.49 7.74
C THR A 552 -6.08 28.10 9.19
N ARG A 553 -5.33 27.01 9.42
CA ARG A 553 -5.01 26.52 10.76
C ARG A 553 -4.11 27.51 11.49
N PRO A 554 -4.36 27.74 12.80
CA PRO A 554 -3.49 28.57 13.61
C PRO A 554 -2.07 28.01 13.71
N GLU A 555 -1.11 28.88 14.00
CA GLU A 555 0.27 28.47 14.31
C GLU A 555 0.33 27.62 15.58
N ASN A 556 1.26 26.69 15.64
CA ASN A 556 1.49 25.88 16.82
C ASN A 556 1.89 26.73 18.05
N GLY A 557 1.18 26.55 19.14
CA GLY A 557 1.32 27.36 20.33
C GLY A 557 0.59 28.70 20.32
N ALA A 558 -0.29 28.94 19.31
CA ALA A 558 -1.15 30.13 19.30
C ALA A 558 -2.21 30.05 20.41
N GLU A 559 -2.44 31.16 21.11
CA GLU A 559 -3.54 31.30 22.07
C GLU A 559 -4.80 31.75 21.34
N LEU A 560 -5.81 30.86 21.26
CA LEU A 560 -7.07 31.10 20.56
C LEU A 560 -8.11 31.87 21.39
N ALA A 561 -8.01 31.73 22.70
CA ALA A 561 -8.81 32.43 23.68
C ALA A 561 -8.05 32.43 25.02
N PRO A 562 -8.39 33.29 25.99
CA PRO A 562 -7.64 33.34 27.25
C PRO A 562 -7.45 31.98 27.93
N GLY A 563 -6.20 31.48 27.91
CA GLY A 563 -5.80 30.20 28.47
C GLY A 563 -6.12 28.98 27.59
N VAL A 564 -6.48 29.14 26.29
CA VAL A 564 -6.72 28.06 25.34
C VAL A 564 -5.66 28.09 24.24
N VAL A 565 -4.79 27.09 24.19
CA VAL A 565 -3.67 27.00 23.24
C VAL A 565 -3.94 25.90 22.20
N TYR A 566 -3.46 26.12 20.97
CA TYR A 566 -3.62 25.21 19.84
C TYR A 566 -2.32 24.53 19.44
N PHE A 567 -2.43 23.28 18.99
CA PHE A 567 -1.32 22.54 18.38
C PHE A 567 -1.83 21.61 17.26
N ASP A 568 -1.28 21.75 16.03
CA ASP A 568 -1.57 20.86 14.89
C ASP A 568 -0.65 19.63 14.95
N LEU A 569 -1.24 18.46 15.13
CA LEU A 569 -0.55 17.17 15.09
C LEU A 569 -0.33 16.62 13.68
N SER A 570 -1.00 17.19 12.67
CA SER A 570 -0.90 16.69 11.28
C SER A 570 0.51 16.92 10.75
N GLY A 571 1.25 15.83 10.53
CA GLY A 571 2.64 15.88 10.10
C GLY A 571 3.65 16.36 11.15
N ALA A 572 3.22 16.65 12.37
CA ALA A 572 4.11 17.14 13.41
C ALA A 572 5.08 16.03 13.87
N GLU A 573 6.37 16.34 13.80
CA GLU A 573 7.43 15.49 14.35
C GLU A 573 7.74 15.85 15.80
N THR A 574 8.46 14.97 16.51
CA THR A 574 8.87 15.13 17.89
C THR A 574 9.52 16.49 18.19
N ASP A 575 10.35 16.99 17.28
CA ASP A 575 11.03 18.28 17.46
C ASP A 575 10.04 19.45 17.55
N ALA A 576 8.99 19.45 16.71
CA ALA A 576 7.94 20.47 16.75
C ALA A 576 7.15 20.45 18.07
N LEU A 577 6.89 19.25 18.61
CA LEU A 577 6.26 19.12 19.94
C LEU A 577 7.19 19.64 21.05
N THR A 578 8.47 19.31 20.98
CA THR A 578 9.48 19.74 21.96
C THR A 578 9.62 21.27 21.98
N GLU A 579 9.65 21.91 20.82
CA GLU A 579 9.74 23.38 20.70
C GLU A 579 8.54 24.09 21.35
N VAL A 580 7.34 23.55 21.14
CA VAL A 580 6.09 24.17 21.65
C VAL A 580 5.79 23.74 23.09
N MET A 581 6.41 22.69 23.61
CA MET A 581 6.14 22.14 24.94
C MET A 581 6.09 23.20 26.07
N PRO A 582 6.98 24.21 26.14
CA PRO A 582 6.88 25.27 27.14
C PRO A 582 5.56 26.05 27.13
N LYS A 583 4.96 26.22 25.91
CA LYS A 583 3.66 26.88 25.76
C LYS A 583 2.49 25.96 26.12
N LEU A 584 2.69 24.64 26.10
CA LEU A 584 1.66 23.64 26.42
C LEU A 584 1.58 23.32 27.93
N THR A 585 2.56 23.71 28.74
CA THR A 585 2.58 23.43 30.18
C THR A 585 1.79 24.39 31.02
N ALA A 586 1.56 25.61 30.53
CA ALA A 586 0.95 26.70 31.31
C ALA A 586 -0.55 26.96 31.07
N PRO A 587 -1.15 26.59 29.89
CA PRO A 587 -2.52 26.95 29.60
C PRO A 587 -3.54 26.16 30.42
N LYS A 588 -4.77 26.70 30.52
CA LYS A 588 -5.89 26.03 31.17
C LYS A 588 -6.51 24.95 30.29
N ALA A 589 -6.41 25.12 28.97
CA ALA A 589 -6.87 24.13 27.98
C ALA A 589 -5.96 24.09 26.76
N ILE A 590 -5.91 22.92 26.11
CA ILE A 590 -5.17 22.69 24.88
C ILE A 590 -6.10 22.02 23.85
N ILE A 591 -6.04 22.48 22.61
CA ILE A 591 -6.71 21.87 21.47
C ILE A 591 -5.64 21.26 20.56
N PHE A 592 -5.65 19.94 20.41
CA PHE A 592 -4.83 19.19 19.47
C PHE A 592 -5.62 18.90 18.19
N ASP A 593 -5.11 19.36 17.05
CA ASP A 593 -5.76 19.11 15.75
C ASP A 593 -5.20 17.84 15.09
N LEU A 594 -6.01 16.81 15.04
CA LEU A 594 -5.70 15.52 14.41
C LEU A 594 -6.62 15.25 13.19
N ARG A 595 -7.09 16.30 12.52
CA ARG A 595 -7.78 16.21 11.25
C ARG A 595 -6.77 15.98 10.13
N GLY A 596 -6.12 14.82 10.12
CA GLY A 596 -5.04 14.41 9.22
C GLY A 596 -4.25 13.24 9.77
N TYR A 597 -3.03 13.06 9.26
CA TYR A 597 -2.13 11.99 9.67
C TYR A 597 -0.98 12.55 10.51
N PRO A 598 -0.85 12.16 11.78
CA PRO A 598 0.18 12.71 12.65
C PRO A 598 1.58 12.20 12.30
N GLY A 599 2.61 13.00 12.58
CA GLY A 599 4.00 12.58 12.59
C GLY A 599 4.37 11.82 13.88
N SER A 600 5.66 11.75 14.21
CA SER A 600 6.17 11.07 15.41
C SER A 600 5.64 11.67 16.72
N ALA A 601 5.33 12.97 16.74
CA ALA A 601 4.73 13.68 17.87
C ALA A 601 3.42 13.06 18.36
N GLY A 602 2.65 12.38 17.49
CA GLY A 602 1.35 11.81 17.85
C GLY A 602 1.43 10.79 18.98
N LYS A 603 2.38 9.85 18.93
CA LYS A 603 2.59 8.85 19.98
C LYS A 603 3.22 9.48 21.23
N GLU A 604 4.22 10.33 21.06
CA GLU A 604 4.95 10.97 22.15
C GLU A 604 4.05 11.85 23.01
N LEU A 605 3.16 12.64 22.36
CA LEU A 605 2.18 13.45 23.08
C LEU A 605 1.36 12.61 24.08
N MET A 606 0.96 11.38 23.71
CA MET A 606 0.18 10.51 24.60
C MET A 606 0.91 10.24 25.92
N GLU A 607 2.24 10.14 25.93
CA GLU A 607 3.05 9.91 27.10
C GLU A 607 3.06 11.11 28.07
N HIS A 608 2.83 12.34 27.57
CA HIS A 608 2.64 13.56 28.35
C HIS A 608 1.20 13.74 28.89
N LEU A 609 0.25 12.91 28.43
CA LEU A 609 -1.17 12.99 28.80
C LEU A 609 -1.63 11.89 29.77
N ILE A 610 -0.77 10.95 30.12
CA ILE A 610 -1.11 9.82 31.01
C ILE A 610 -0.38 9.94 32.34
N ASP A 611 -0.98 9.42 33.42
CA ASP A 611 -0.40 9.36 34.76
C ASP A 611 0.16 7.95 35.07
N GLU A 612 -0.39 6.91 34.46
CA GLU A 612 -0.03 5.52 34.60
C GLU A 612 0.36 4.92 33.23
N PRO A 613 1.14 3.83 33.19
CA PRO A 613 1.47 3.16 31.95
C PRO A 613 0.22 2.76 31.18
N ALA A 614 0.21 3.05 29.88
CA ALA A 614 -0.90 2.79 28.97
C ALA A 614 -0.47 1.95 27.77
N THR A 615 -1.42 1.39 27.04
CA THR A 615 -1.16 0.62 25.82
C THR A 615 -2.00 1.12 24.65
N SER A 616 -1.58 0.82 23.43
CA SER A 616 -2.45 0.97 22.26
C SER A 616 -3.49 -0.15 22.16
N ALA A 617 -4.39 -0.05 21.20
CA ALA A 617 -5.27 -1.11 20.75
C ALA A 617 -4.51 -2.41 20.42
N ARG A 618 -5.23 -3.54 20.31
CA ARG A 618 -4.63 -4.86 20.01
C ARG A 618 -4.47 -5.03 18.52
N TRP A 619 -3.26 -5.41 18.09
CA TRP A 619 -2.96 -5.76 16.70
C TRP A 619 -2.65 -7.23 16.58
N ARG A 620 -3.33 -7.93 15.67
CA ARG A 620 -3.12 -9.35 15.45
C ARG A 620 -3.13 -9.71 13.96
N VAL A 621 -2.20 -10.60 13.58
CA VAL A 621 -2.07 -11.11 12.22
C VAL A 621 -2.75 -12.46 12.14
N PRO A 622 -3.60 -12.73 11.12
CA PRO A 622 -4.21 -14.03 10.95
C PRO A 622 -3.14 -15.06 10.59
N ILE A 623 -3.21 -16.23 11.24
CA ILE A 623 -2.48 -17.42 10.86
C ILE A 623 -3.44 -18.28 10.04
N VAL A 624 -3.14 -18.44 8.77
CA VAL A 624 -3.98 -19.18 7.82
C VAL A 624 -3.28 -20.47 7.44
N ARG A 625 -3.91 -21.61 7.77
CA ARG A 625 -3.46 -22.97 7.41
C ARG A 625 -4.42 -23.63 6.45
N ARG A 626 -5.67 -23.17 6.41
CA ARG A 626 -6.74 -23.74 5.61
C ARG A 626 -7.36 -22.65 4.72
N PRO A 627 -7.79 -23.01 3.50
CA PRO A 627 -8.44 -22.05 2.62
C PRO A 627 -9.75 -21.52 3.20
N ASP A 628 -10.24 -20.41 2.61
CA ASP A 628 -11.53 -19.78 2.95
C ASP A 628 -11.61 -19.32 4.41
N ARG A 629 -10.46 -19.04 5.04
CA ARG A 629 -10.37 -18.55 6.43
C ARG A 629 -11.00 -19.50 7.48
N VAL A 630 -11.02 -20.79 7.15
CA VAL A 630 -11.50 -21.81 8.10
C VAL A 630 -10.46 -21.99 9.22
N ASP A 631 -10.94 -22.05 10.47
CA ASP A 631 -10.13 -22.25 11.67
C ASP A 631 -8.97 -21.24 11.81
N LEU A 632 -9.26 -19.93 11.61
CA LEU A 632 -8.26 -18.88 11.77
C LEU A 632 -7.70 -18.87 13.20
N GLU A 633 -6.39 -18.95 13.30
CA GLU A 633 -5.62 -18.61 14.49
C GLU A 633 -5.10 -17.16 14.37
N TRP A 634 -4.63 -16.60 15.46
CA TRP A 634 -4.16 -15.23 15.50
C TRP A 634 -2.81 -15.11 16.20
N GLN A 635 -1.87 -14.42 15.57
CA GLN A 635 -0.63 -14.01 16.21
C GLN A 635 -0.75 -12.56 16.70
N GLU A 636 -0.59 -12.33 17.99
CA GLU A 636 -0.45 -10.97 18.52
C GLU A 636 0.78 -10.29 17.89
N SER A 637 0.57 -9.10 17.32
CA SER A 637 1.61 -8.34 16.64
C SER A 637 2.22 -7.23 17.51
N GLY A 638 1.99 -7.31 18.82
CA GLY A 638 2.43 -6.34 19.81
C GLY A 638 1.43 -5.20 20.02
N ARG A 639 1.73 -4.36 21.01
CA ARG A 639 1.05 -3.11 21.33
C ARG A 639 2.10 -2.05 21.63
N TRP A 640 1.78 -0.80 21.45
CA TRP A 640 2.61 0.23 22.04
C TRP A 640 2.53 0.11 23.56
N GLN A 641 3.67 0.28 24.20
CA GLN A 641 3.80 0.46 25.63
C GLN A 641 4.14 1.94 25.83
N LEU A 642 3.24 2.67 26.46
CA LEU A 642 3.38 4.08 26.74
C LEU A 642 3.74 4.25 28.21
N ARG A 643 4.68 5.12 28.50
CA ARG A 643 5.08 5.44 29.87
C ARG A 643 4.91 6.93 30.11
N PRO A 644 4.38 7.34 31.28
CA PRO A 644 4.26 8.75 31.60
C PRO A 644 5.59 9.49 31.42
N GLN A 645 5.54 10.62 30.74
CA GLN A 645 6.68 11.52 30.55
C GLN A 645 6.42 12.89 31.18
N LYS A 646 7.51 13.58 31.52
CA LYS A 646 7.48 14.97 32.00
C LYS A 646 7.92 15.90 30.85
N PRO A 647 7.35 17.12 30.79
CA PRO A 647 6.31 17.66 31.66
C PRO A 647 4.96 16.99 31.45
N ARG A 648 4.19 16.75 32.51
CA ARG A 648 2.80 16.31 32.45
C ARG A 648 1.92 17.50 32.03
N LEU A 649 1.08 17.34 31.04
CA LEU A 649 0.12 18.34 30.59
C LEU A 649 -1.19 18.17 31.39
N ASN A 650 -1.43 19.08 32.30
CA ASN A 650 -2.59 19.03 33.24
C ASN A 650 -3.77 19.90 32.78
N ALA A 651 -3.74 20.43 31.57
CA ALA A 651 -4.78 21.26 31.00
C ALA A 651 -6.06 20.45 30.68
N LYS A 652 -7.19 21.13 30.47
CA LYS A 652 -8.35 20.52 29.80
C LYS A 652 -8.00 20.27 28.33
N ILE A 653 -8.31 19.08 27.80
CA ILE A 653 -7.87 18.68 26.46
C ILE A 653 -9.07 18.50 25.53
N ALA A 654 -8.93 18.97 24.30
CA ALA A 654 -9.77 18.57 23.16
C ALA A 654 -8.91 18.09 21.99
N PHE A 655 -9.40 17.10 21.27
CA PHE A 655 -8.84 16.63 20.01
C PHE A 655 -9.83 16.92 18.90
N LEU A 656 -9.38 17.55 17.79
CA LEU A 656 -10.18 17.64 16.58
C LEU A 656 -9.92 16.39 15.74
N ALA A 657 -10.97 15.74 15.28
CA ALA A 657 -10.88 14.55 14.43
C ALA A 657 -11.99 14.51 13.39
N ASP A 658 -11.70 13.89 12.24
CA ASP A 658 -12.67 13.62 11.19
C ASP A 658 -12.24 12.40 10.35
N GLY A 659 -12.94 12.14 9.23
CA GLY A 659 -12.66 11.04 8.32
C GLY A 659 -11.24 11.02 7.74
N ARG A 660 -10.44 12.07 7.89
CA ARG A 660 -9.01 12.10 7.48
C ARG A 660 -8.09 11.32 8.43
N ALA A 661 -8.54 11.11 9.67
CA ALA A 661 -7.80 10.33 10.65
C ALA A 661 -7.93 8.83 10.35
N ILE A 662 -6.89 8.22 9.79
CA ILE A 662 -6.83 6.79 9.41
C ILE A 662 -5.59 6.14 10.02
N SER A 663 -5.62 4.82 10.25
CA SER A 663 -4.44 4.00 10.55
C SER A 663 -3.72 4.46 11.83
N TYR A 664 -2.50 4.98 11.72
CA TYR A 664 -1.73 5.49 12.85
C TYR A 664 -2.46 6.60 13.63
N ALA A 665 -3.19 7.47 12.92
CA ALA A 665 -4.03 8.48 13.57
C ALA A 665 -5.11 7.83 14.46
N GLU A 666 -5.73 6.75 14.01
CA GLU A 666 -6.70 5.99 14.81
C GLU A 666 -6.05 5.20 15.95
N SER A 667 -4.77 4.83 15.82
CA SER A 667 -4.02 4.24 16.94
C SER A 667 -3.81 5.25 18.06
N VAL A 668 -3.54 6.52 17.73
CA VAL A 668 -3.45 7.64 18.69
C VAL A 668 -4.83 7.95 19.27
N MET A 669 -5.85 8.14 18.42
CA MET A 669 -7.21 8.45 18.87
C MET A 669 -7.86 7.35 19.70
N GLY A 670 -7.51 6.07 19.46
CA GLY A 670 -7.98 4.95 20.27
C GLY A 670 -7.47 4.98 21.71
N ILE A 671 -6.27 5.54 21.93
CA ILE A 671 -5.74 5.82 23.28
C ILE A 671 -6.55 6.95 23.91
N VAL A 672 -6.81 8.03 23.17
CA VAL A 672 -7.63 9.16 23.64
C VAL A 672 -9.02 8.70 24.06
N GLU A 673 -9.69 7.88 23.21
CA GLU A 673 -11.03 7.33 23.47
C GLU A 673 -11.05 6.47 24.76
N TYR A 674 -10.16 5.47 24.81
CA TYR A 674 -10.18 4.48 25.88
C TYR A 674 -9.80 5.07 27.26
N TYR A 675 -8.72 5.84 27.32
CA TYR A 675 -8.26 6.47 28.55
C TYR A 675 -8.95 7.80 28.86
N ARG A 676 -9.89 8.24 28.00
CA ARG A 676 -10.66 9.48 28.17
C ARG A 676 -9.78 10.71 28.38
N LEU A 677 -8.74 10.84 27.53
CA LEU A 677 -7.73 11.88 27.69
C LEU A 677 -8.21 13.29 27.32
N GLY A 678 -9.37 13.41 26.70
CA GLY A 678 -9.96 14.70 26.33
C GLY A 678 -11.27 14.54 25.57
N GLU A 679 -11.91 15.67 25.21
CA GLU A 679 -13.06 15.68 24.30
C GLU A 679 -12.58 15.41 22.88
N ILE A 680 -13.41 14.73 22.10
CA ILE A 680 -13.21 14.51 20.66
C ILE A 680 -14.25 15.33 19.93
N VAL A 681 -13.80 16.37 19.20
CA VAL A 681 -14.67 17.34 18.52
C VAL A 681 -14.55 17.14 17.01
N GLY A 682 -15.69 17.02 16.32
CA GLY A 682 -15.73 16.86 14.88
C GLY A 682 -16.58 15.69 14.41
N SER A 683 -16.02 14.78 13.62
CA SER A 683 -16.74 13.62 13.08
C SER A 683 -15.96 12.31 13.26
N THR A 684 -16.62 11.18 12.94
CA THR A 684 -16.04 9.84 13.05
C THR A 684 -14.80 9.71 12.13
N THR A 685 -13.77 9.03 12.63
CA THR A 685 -12.54 8.73 11.90
C THR A 685 -12.77 7.73 10.76
N ALA A 686 -11.72 7.39 10.01
CA ALA A 686 -11.80 6.54 8.82
C ALA A 686 -12.30 5.09 9.09
N GLY A 687 -12.25 4.61 10.33
CA GLY A 687 -12.67 3.26 10.69
C GLY A 687 -11.75 2.16 10.16
N THR A 688 -10.51 2.49 9.83
CA THR A 688 -9.53 1.56 9.27
C THR A 688 -8.19 1.73 9.96
N ASN A 689 -7.78 0.71 10.69
CA ASN A 689 -6.48 0.69 11.38
C ASN A 689 -5.76 -0.65 11.14
N GLY A 690 -4.44 -0.63 11.23
CA GLY A 690 -3.59 -1.80 11.03
C GLY A 690 -2.56 -1.61 9.91
N ASN A 691 -1.63 -2.55 9.78
CA ASN A 691 -0.61 -2.48 8.73
C ASN A 691 -1.16 -2.92 7.38
N VAL A 692 -0.78 -2.17 6.37
CA VAL A 692 -1.03 -2.51 4.97
C VAL A 692 -0.27 -3.80 4.60
N ASN A 693 -0.90 -4.66 3.80
CA ASN A 693 -0.31 -5.83 3.18
C ASN A 693 -0.43 -5.70 1.66
N PRO A 694 0.57 -5.16 0.95
CA PRO A 694 0.50 -4.97 -0.49
C PRO A 694 0.83 -6.26 -1.24
N PHE A 695 0.29 -6.39 -2.47
CA PHE A 695 0.71 -7.36 -3.46
C PHE A 695 0.56 -6.79 -4.87
N MET A 696 1.20 -7.44 -5.84
CA MET A 696 1.14 -7.05 -7.24
C MET A 696 0.26 -8.01 -8.05
N LEU A 697 -0.44 -7.46 -9.03
CA LEU A 697 -1.16 -8.19 -10.05
C LEU A 697 -0.45 -8.07 -11.40
N PRO A 698 -0.70 -9.02 -12.33
CA PRO A 698 -0.18 -8.96 -13.70
C PRO A 698 -0.46 -7.60 -14.35
N GLY A 699 0.51 -7.08 -15.11
CA GLY A 699 0.41 -5.77 -15.75
C GLY A 699 0.83 -4.59 -14.83
N GLY A 700 1.44 -4.84 -13.67
CA GLY A 700 2.02 -3.82 -12.82
C GLY A 700 1.02 -3.09 -11.90
N TYR A 701 -0.12 -3.70 -11.59
CA TYR A 701 -1.10 -3.15 -10.66
C TYR A 701 -0.73 -3.52 -9.23
N ILE A 702 -0.58 -2.50 -8.38
CA ILE A 702 -0.28 -2.65 -6.95
C ILE A 702 -1.60 -2.57 -6.18
N VAL A 703 -1.90 -3.60 -5.43
CA VAL A 703 -3.08 -3.67 -4.55
C VAL A 703 -2.62 -3.50 -3.11
N THR A 704 -3.30 -2.62 -2.38
CA THR A 704 -3.09 -2.41 -0.94
C THR A 704 -4.36 -2.74 -0.16
N TRP A 705 -4.23 -3.20 1.08
CA TRP A 705 -5.32 -3.56 1.99
C TRP A 705 -4.82 -3.75 3.42
N THR A 706 -5.73 -3.81 4.38
CA THR A 706 -5.38 -4.05 5.80
C THR A 706 -5.15 -5.53 6.06
N GLY A 707 -3.89 -5.93 6.24
CA GLY A 707 -3.51 -7.34 6.41
C GLY A 707 -3.58 -7.87 7.84
N MET A 708 -4.02 -7.07 8.82
CA MET A 708 -4.14 -7.48 10.23
C MET A 708 -5.46 -6.99 10.81
N GLN A 709 -5.91 -7.67 11.87
CA GLN A 709 -7.08 -7.24 12.63
C GLN A 709 -6.65 -6.34 13.79
N VAL A 710 -7.39 -5.24 13.96
CA VAL A 710 -7.26 -4.33 15.11
C VAL A 710 -8.54 -4.39 15.92
N LEU A 711 -8.40 -4.68 17.22
CA LEU A 711 -9.47 -4.64 18.19
C LEU A 711 -9.25 -3.48 19.15
N LYS A 712 -10.31 -2.80 19.55
CA LYS A 712 -10.26 -1.78 20.62
C LYS A 712 -9.68 -2.37 21.89
N HIS A 713 -9.36 -1.55 22.88
CA HIS A 713 -8.76 -1.99 24.14
C HIS A 713 -9.64 -2.98 24.91
N ASP A 714 -10.95 -2.82 24.84
CA ASP A 714 -11.97 -3.70 25.44
C ASP A 714 -12.23 -4.98 24.64
N GLY A 715 -11.55 -5.15 23.49
CA GLY A 715 -11.70 -6.30 22.61
C GLY A 715 -12.81 -6.15 21.56
N LEU A 716 -13.51 -5.02 21.55
CA LEU A 716 -14.55 -4.76 20.55
C LEU A 716 -13.97 -4.43 19.18
N GLN A 717 -14.83 -4.48 18.18
CA GLN A 717 -14.51 -4.17 16.79
C GLN A 717 -14.10 -2.70 16.63
N HIS A 718 -13.01 -2.46 15.88
CA HIS A 718 -12.60 -1.14 15.43
C HIS A 718 -13.00 -0.88 13.97
N HIS A 719 -12.74 -1.85 13.09
CA HIS A 719 -12.97 -1.74 11.65
C HIS A 719 -14.45 -1.46 11.33
N GLY A 720 -14.71 -0.48 10.49
CA GLY A 720 -16.06 -0.02 10.14
C GLY A 720 -16.73 0.88 11.19
N ILE A 721 -16.16 0.99 12.39
CA ILE A 721 -16.70 1.83 13.49
C ILE A 721 -15.83 3.08 13.69
N GLY A 722 -14.51 2.91 13.77
CA GLY A 722 -13.58 4.00 14.05
C GLY A 722 -13.72 4.57 15.46
N ILE A 723 -13.31 5.84 15.59
CA ILE A 723 -13.41 6.62 16.82
C ILE A 723 -14.47 7.70 16.60
N GLY A 724 -15.53 7.66 17.40
CA GLY A 724 -16.62 8.64 17.33
C GLY A 724 -16.32 9.91 18.11
N PRO A 725 -16.88 11.07 17.71
CA PRO A 725 -16.74 12.30 18.46
C PRO A 725 -17.58 12.30 19.74
N THR A 726 -17.07 12.91 20.81
CA THR A 726 -17.87 13.24 22.02
C THR A 726 -18.70 14.52 21.79
N VAL A 727 -18.23 15.39 20.89
CA VAL A 727 -18.89 16.62 20.47
C VAL A 727 -18.97 16.63 18.94
N PRO A 728 -20.07 16.17 18.33
CA PRO A 728 -20.23 16.13 16.89
C PRO A 728 -20.35 17.53 16.28
N VAL A 729 -19.59 17.78 15.21
CA VAL A 729 -19.64 19.02 14.43
C VAL A 729 -19.42 18.70 12.95
N THR A 730 -20.23 19.27 12.08
CA THR A 730 -20.08 19.17 10.63
C THR A 730 -19.84 20.57 10.08
N PRO A 731 -18.77 20.83 9.32
CA PRO A 731 -18.52 22.10 8.61
C PRO A 731 -19.66 22.40 7.63
N THR A 732 -19.90 23.71 7.38
CA THR A 732 -20.86 24.17 6.39
C THR A 732 -20.16 24.92 5.24
N ALA A 733 -20.72 24.86 4.01
CA ALA A 733 -20.22 25.64 2.87
C ALA A 733 -20.19 27.15 3.19
N LYS A 734 -21.16 27.63 3.95
CA LYS A 734 -21.21 29.02 4.44
C LYS A 734 -20.03 29.32 5.38
N GLY A 735 -19.74 28.47 6.35
CA GLY A 735 -18.59 28.61 7.25
C GLY A 735 -17.27 28.69 6.48
N ILE A 736 -17.11 27.82 5.47
CA ILE A 736 -15.96 27.83 4.56
C ILE A 736 -15.88 29.16 3.79
N ALA A 737 -16.98 29.67 3.24
CA ALA A 737 -17.04 30.94 2.53
C ALA A 737 -16.67 32.13 3.43
N GLU A 738 -17.01 32.08 4.70
CA GLU A 738 -16.70 33.10 5.71
C GLU A 738 -15.26 32.95 6.27
N GLY A 739 -14.52 31.95 5.82
CA GLY A 739 -13.16 31.66 6.32
C GLY A 739 -13.14 31.12 7.75
N ARG A 740 -14.24 30.52 8.24
CA ARG A 740 -14.39 30.00 9.58
C ARG A 740 -14.06 28.51 9.64
N ASP A 741 -13.44 28.12 10.72
CA ASP A 741 -13.28 26.72 11.11
C ASP A 741 -14.27 26.37 12.22
N GLU A 742 -15.49 25.98 11.84
CA GLU A 742 -16.60 25.72 12.76
C GLU A 742 -16.29 24.59 13.76
N VAL A 743 -15.42 23.63 13.38
CA VAL A 743 -14.97 22.54 14.27
C VAL A 743 -14.03 23.11 15.35
N LEU A 744 -13.07 23.95 14.95
CA LEU A 744 -12.15 24.60 15.88
C LEU A 744 -12.89 25.60 16.79
N GLU A 745 -13.81 26.38 16.24
CA GLU A 745 -14.65 27.31 17.01
C GLU A 745 -15.44 26.59 18.11
N LYS A 746 -16.04 25.43 17.75
CA LYS A 746 -16.76 24.61 18.72
C LYS A 746 -15.85 24.03 19.81
N ALA A 747 -14.65 23.61 19.44
CA ALA A 747 -13.68 23.15 20.43
C ALA A 747 -13.27 24.26 21.40
N VAL A 748 -13.05 25.49 20.91
CA VAL A 748 -12.78 26.66 21.76
C VAL A 748 -13.95 26.94 22.69
N GLU A 749 -15.20 26.90 22.20
CA GLU A 749 -16.41 27.07 23.02
C GLU A 749 -16.46 26.03 24.15
N VAL A 750 -16.26 24.74 23.83
CA VAL A 750 -16.28 23.64 24.79
C VAL A 750 -15.17 23.80 25.85
N MET A 751 -13.96 24.19 25.43
CA MET A 751 -12.85 24.40 26.34
C MET A 751 -13.08 25.59 27.28
N LYS A 752 -13.63 26.69 26.78
CA LYS A 752 -14.01 27.84 27.63
C LYS A 752 -15.05 27.44 28.67
N ALA A 753 -16.08 26.67 28.28
CA ALA A 753 -17.07 26.17 29.22
C ALA A 753 -16.45 25.27 30.31
N LYS A 754 -15.53 24.39 29.97
CA LYS A 754 -14.83 23.52 30.93
C LYS A 754 -13.88 24.27 31.85
N ILE A 755 -13.25 25.34 31.38
CA ILE A 755 -12.44 26.24 32.23
C ILE A 755 -13.33 26.92 33.26
N ALA A 756 -14.48 27.48 32.81
CA ALA A 756 -15.42 28.18 33.71
C ALA A 756 -16.01 27.25 34.78
N ALA A 757 -16.42 26.01 34.38
CA ALA A 757 -16.93 25.02 35.33
C ALA A 757 -15.92 24.57 36.37
N GLY A 758 -14.62 24.49 36.00
CA GLY A 758 -13.55 24.15 36.96
C GLY A 758 -13.19 25.27 37.91
N SER A 759 -13.57 26.51 37.63
CA SER A 759 -13.37 27.69 38.53
C SER A 759 -14.44 27.81 39.61
N VAL A 760 -15.61 27.23 39.45
CA VAL A 760 -16.74 27.29 40.40
C VAL A 760 -16.61 26.28 41.56
N GLY A 761 -15.68 25.33 41.49
CA GLY A 761 -15.43 24.29 42.49
C GLY A 761 -14.24 24.58 43.41
N GLN A 762 -13.65 25.78 43.37
CA GLN A 762 -12.48 26.17 44.18
C GLN A 762 -12.76 27.37 45.09
N GLU A 763 -14.02 27.79 45.31
CA GLU A 763 -14.41 28.75 46.34
C GLU A 763 -14.94 28.06 47.63
#